data_2a6b5d691dfd78e6f6c25d2b9d6daa77
#
_entry.id   2a6b5d691dfd78e6f6c25d2b9d6daa77
#
_cell.length_a   1.000
_cell.length_b   1.000
_cell.length_c   1.000
_cell.angle_alpha   90.00
_cell.angle_beta   90.00
_cell.angle_gamma   90.00
#
_symmetry.space_group_name_H-M   'P 1'
#
loop_
_entity.id
_entity.type
_entity.pdbx_description
1 polymer ?
#
loop_
_entity_poly.entity_id
_entity_poly.type
_entity_poly.pdbx_seq_one_letter_code
_entity_poly.pdbx_strand_id
1 'polypeptide(L)'
;HAILDSDKESMDNFGGHGSAVAQVYNHLIMPLANRRDKETQIIWGIEDFKKRFNRMPEGMWLGEAAVDTETLELMSDQGIKYSLLAPRQAARYRKIGSKDWIEGIDPNKHYSYKLPNGNNIALFFYDGQRSQNVAFKGILQDGKRFAEDLMEGYHDTSEREFVHIATDGESYGHHHENGDMALAYCLRYIEENDLTKLTNYGQYLEMFAPEYEVEIHENSSWSCEHGVERWRSNCGCHTGGDDNWNQKWREPLRTALDNARDQMIDIYEKGLAPFTKDPWAMRNDYIRIIMDRSKVNLNRFLKNHIEKPLSDSERTHIMRMLEMQRNAMLMFTSCGWFFNDISGIETLQILQYACRAIQLAESESNENIEEQFIADLARAESNVKSEGTGKDIYLKNILPYQLSLTQVGMHYAVASLFADNPQSLTVLNYDCKSLFFERKSAGLQKLAYGTTVVNSKVTTSKKEFSFVVIYLGQHHLIGGTCKRLSKEEFEPISNALTNAFERSNVAEVVDIIKEKFRAHTFSFFGMFKDEQMKLVNQYLEQSEELAYDSYRKIYDRNYGILNVMKGQKLQIPPTLKQNIDDVINIEFKDLFTNGNFHIERMEELVDETIKWDVQLNNELISAKLNIKLDEMFDQFQKEQDHNLLVEILQTIKLYKRVDLSPILVNLQNSVFGLNREFLSGQKKPVDGNQIMVDTLESIAIEIGIDLSFIKSQAVSV
;
A
#
# COMPACT_ATOMS: atom_id res chain seq x y z
N HIS A 1 -12.29 6.56 2.77
CA HIS A 1 -13.68 7.03 2.93
C HIS A 1 -14.27 7.49 1.58
N ALA A 2 -13.62 8.38 0.81
CA ALA A 2 -14.14 8.89 -0.47
C ALA A 2 -14.67 7.82 -1.43
N ILE A 3 -13.91 6.73 -1.66
CA ILE A 3 -14.35 5.61 -2.53
C ILE A 3 -15.63 4.95 -2.01
N LEU A 4 -15.75 4.76 -0.69
CA LEU A 4 -16.93 4.14 -0.08
C LEU A 4 -18.16 5.06 -0.15
N ASP A 5 -17.94 6.36 -0.01
CA ASP A 5 -19.00 7.37 -0.08
C ASP A 5 -19.46 7.55 -1.54
N SER A 6 -18.53 7.53 -2.51
CA SER A 6 -18.86 7.54 -3.94
C SER A 6 -19.66 6.30 -4.40
N ASP A 7 -19.39 5.13 -3.83
CA ASP A 7 -20.19 3.94 -4.15
C ASP A 7 -21.63 4.04 -3.62
N LYS A 8 -21.83 4.65 -2.44
CA LYS A 8 -23.18 4.93 -1.91
C LYS A 8 -23.92 5.94 -2.79
N GLU A 9 -23.25 7.02 -3.17
CA GLU A 9 -23.81 8.02 -4.09
C GLU A 9 -24.17 7.38 -5.45
N SER A 10 -23.34 6.46 -5.94
CA SER A 10 -23.66 5.68 -7.13
C SER A 10 -24.94 4.86 -6.97
N MET A 11 -25.15 4.22 -5.80
CA MET A 11 -26.40 3.47 -5.55
C MET A 11 -27.63 4.39 -5.60
N ASP A 12 -27.53 5.60 -5.07
CA ASP A 12 -28.62 6.57 -5.10
C ASP A 12 -28.93 7.05 -6.55
N ASN A 13 -27.87 7.23 -7.36
CA ASN A 13 -27.99 7.73 -8.73
C ASN A 13 -28.37 6.63 -9.74
N PHE A 14 -27.99 5.37 -9.48
CA PHE A 14 -28.13 4.26 -10.44
C PHE A 14 -29.08 3.16 -9.96
N GLY A 15 -30.22 3.54 -9.36
CA GLY A 15 -31.31 2.60 -9.04
C GLY A 15 -30.96 1.51 -8.03
N GLY A 16 -30.04 1.77 -7.12
CA GLY A 16 -29.58 0.82 -6.10
C GLY A 16 -28.30 0.10 -6.48
N HIS A 17 -27.70 0.38 -7.65
CA HIS A 17 -26.47 -0.25 -8.14
C HIS A 17 -25.24 0.61 -7.84
N GLY A 18 -24.34 0.11 -7.00
CA GLY A 18 -23.04 0.75 -6.75
C GLY A 18 -22.06 0.52 -7.90
N SER A 19 -21.20 1.51 -8.14
CA SER A 19 -20.21 1.45 -9.24
C SER A 19 -18.98 0.61 -8.90
N ALA A 20 -18.70 0.35 -7.63
CA ALA A 20 -17.57 -0.51 -7.24
C ALA A 20 -17.84 -1.97 -7.61
N VAL A 21 -16.80 -2.66 -8.10
CA VAL A 21 -16.81 -4.10 -8.41
C VAL A 21 -15.80 -4.83 -7.51
N ALA A 22 -16.07 -6.11 -7.20
CA ALA A 22 -15.09 -6.94 -6.52
C ALA A 22 -13.93 -7.31 -7.45
N GLN A 23 -12.85 -7.82 -6.89
CA GLN A 23 -11.76 -8.44 -7.65
C GLN A 23 -11.33 -9.76 -7.00
N VAL A 24 -10.66 -10.62 -7.75
CA VAL A 24 -9.98 -11.79 -7.19
C VAL A 24 -8.94 -11.32 -6.18
N TYR A 25 -8.93 -11.92 -4.99
CA TYR A 25 -8.31 -11.32 -3.80
C TYR A 25 -6.81 -11.00 -3.91
N ASN A 26 -6.01 -11.92 -4.45
CA ASN A 26 -4.56 -11.77 -4.58
C ASN A 26 -4.10 -11.45 -6.02
N HIS A 27 -4.99 -11.06 -6.90
CA HIS A 27 -4.67 -10.73 -8.29
C HIS A 27 -3.94 -11.87 -9.02
N LEU A 28 -4.39 -13.12 -8.83
CA LEU A 28 -3.85 -14.29 -9.51
C LEU A 28 -4.32 -14.34 -10.96
N ILE A 29 -3.51 -15.00 -11.81
CA ILE A 29 -3.96 -15.42 -13.14
C ILE A 29 -4.83 -16.67 -12.98
N MET A 30 -6.13 -16.45 -12.93
CA MET A 30 -7.11 -17.47 -12.55
C MET A 30 -7.02 -18.75 -13.40
N PRO A 31 -6.84 -18.68 -14.75
CA PRO A 31 -6.67 -19.89 -15.56
C PRO A 31 -5.47 -20.77 -15.17
N LEU A 32 -4.45 -20.20 -14.52
CA LEU A 32 -3.26 -20.94 -14.07
C LEU A 32 -3.34 -21.44 -12.63
N ALA A 33 -4.41 -21.11 -11.91
CA ALA A 33 -4.66 -21.59 -10.57
C ALA A 33 -5.42 -22.93 -10.59
N ASN A 34 -5.20 -23.80 -9.58
CA ASN A 34 -6.04 -24.96 -9.40
C ASN A 34 -7.46 -24.55 -8.91
N ARG A 35 -8.44 -25.45 -9.09
CA ARG A 35 -9.85 -25.16 -8.79
C ARG A 35 -10.07 -24.67 -7.35
N ARG A 36 -9.38 -25.25 -6.36
CA ARG A 36 -9.52 -24.87 -4.94
C ARG A 36 -9.00 -23.45 -4.68
N ASP A 37 -7.91 -23.06 -5.33
CA ASP A 37 -7.36 -21.72 -5.20
C ASP A 37 -8.25 -20.71 -5.92
N LYS A 38 -8.79 -21.03 -7.12
CA LYS A 38 -9.80 -20.19 -7.80
C LYS A 38 -10.98 -19.89 -6.89
N GLU A 39 -11.56 -20.94 -6.28
CA GLU A 39 -12.71 -20.81 -5.39
C GLU A 39 -12.38 -19.92 -4.18
N THR A 40 -11.25 -20.17 -3.51
CA THR A 40 -10.81 -19.33 -2.37
C THR A 40 -10.62 -17.87 -2.77
N GLN A 41 -10.01 -17.60 -3.92
CA GLN A 41 -9.75 -16.23 -4.40
C GLN A 41 -11.05 -15.45 -4.67
N ILE A 42 -12.05 -16.13 -5.25
CA ILE A 42 -13.37 -15.54 -5.49
C ILE A 42 -14.09 -15.27 -4.17
N ILE A 43 -14.15 -16.25 -3.26
CA ILE A 43 -14.78 -16.09 -1.95
C ILE A 43 -14.11 -14.96 -1.15
N TRP A 44 -12.78 -14.92 -1.12
CA TRP A 44 -12.06 -13.88 -0.40
C TRP A 44 -12.29 -12.49 -1.00
N GLY A 45 -12.33 -12.37 -2.32
CA GLY A 45 -12.67 -11.12 -3.01
C GLY A 45 -14.08 -10.64 -2.67
N ILE A 46 -15.07 -11.54 -2.63
CA ILE A 46 -16.44 -11.23 -2.25
C ILE A 46 -16.55 -10.79 -0.79
N GLU A 47 -15.92 -11.51 0.14
CA GLU A 47 -15.99 -11.21 1.57
C GLU A 47 -15.24 -9.88 1.91
N ASP A 48 -14.11 -9.61 1.28
CA ASP A 48 -13.41 -8.31 1.42
C ASP A 48 -14.29 -7.16 0.90
N PHE A 49 -14.90 -7.34 -0.26
CA PHE A 49 -15.83 -6.37 -0.82
C PHE A 49 -17.02 -6.11 0.12
N LYS A 50 -17.68 -7.16 0.59
CA LYS A 50 -18.79 -7.05 1.54
C LYS A 50 -18.41 -6.31 2.82
N LYS A 51 -17.20 -6.57 3.33
CA LYS A 51 -16.68 -5.90 4.54
C LYS A 51 -16.50 -4.40 4.33
N ARG A 52 -16.07 -3.98 3.12
CA ARG A 52 -15.81 -2.58 2.80
C ARG A 52 -17.06 -1.82 2.40
N PHE A 53 -17.83 -2.38 1.46
CA PHE A 53 -18.97 -1.71 0.82
C PHE A 53 -20.32 -2.05 1.46
N ASN A 54 -20.37 -2.99 2.41
CA ASN A 54 -21.59 -3.43 3.11
C ASN A 54 -22.72 -3.89 2.16
N ARG A 55 -22.36 -4.44 1.00
CA ARG A 55 -23.27 -5.04 0.00
C ARG A 55 -22.60 -6.21 -0.72
N MET A 56 -23.40 -7.03 -1.41
CA MET A 56 -22.86 -8.05 -2.33
C MET A 56 -22.33 -7.37 -3.59
N PRO A 57 -21.16 -7.80 -4.11
CA PRO A 57 -20.71 -7.36 -5.43
C PRO A 57 -21.59 -7.95 -6.52
N GLU A 58 -21.88 -7.18 -7.55
CA GLU A 58 -22.57 -7.67 -8.74
C GLU A 58 -21.60 -8.15 -9.80
N GLY A 59 -20.46 -7.45 -9.96
CA GLY A 59 -19.40 -7.81 -10.86
C GLY A 59 -18.09 -8.15 -10.16
N MET A 60 -17.20 -8.83 -10.88
CA MET A 60 -15.85 -9.13 -10.42
C MET A 60 -14.83 -8.92 -11.52
N TRP A 61 -13.77 -8.17 -11.19
CA TRP A 61 -12.59 -8.01 -12.03
C TRP A 61 -11.64 -9.17 -11.83
N LEU A 62 -11.17 -9.76 -12.91
CA LEU A 62 -10.16 -10.81 -12.92
C LEU A 62 -8.77 -10.21 -13.05
N GLY A 63 -7.77 -10.75 -12.36
CA GLY A 63 -6.38 -10.36 -12.53
C GLY A 63 -5.97 -10.42 -14.00
N GLU A 64 -5.50 -9.29 -14.56
CA GLU A 64 -5.14 -9.16 -15.98
C GLU A 64 -6.30 -9.50 -16.94
N ALA A 65 -7.56 -9.38 -16.50
CA ALA A 65 -8.73 -9.90 -17.20
C ALA A 65 -8.59 -11.38 -17.64
N ALA A 66 -7.71 -12.14 -16.98
CA ALA A 66 -7.41 -13.52 -17.38
C ALA A 66 -8.57 -14.45 -17.09
N VAL A 67 -9.09 -15.13 -18.11
CA VAL A 67 -10.34 -15.87 -18.08
C VAL A 67 -10.22 -17.28 -18.61
N ASP A 68 -10.94 -18.18 -17.96
CA ASP A 68 -11.35 -19.50 -18.46
C ASP A 68 -12.78 -19.82 -17.98
N THR A 69 -13.41 -20.79 -18.61
CA THR A 69 -14.78 -21.22 -18.30
C THR A 69 -14.94 -21.65 -16.85
N GLU A 70 -13.97 -22.37 -16.28
CA GLU A 70 -14.03 -22.82 -14.87
C GLU A 70 -14.07 -21.64 -13.89
N THR A 71 -13.33 -20.58 -14.15
CA THR A 71 -13.37 -19.36 -13.32
C THR A 71 -14.74 -18.68 -13.39
N LEU A 72 -15.31 -18.53 -14.58
CA LEU A 72 -16.64 -17.94 -14.76
C LEU A 72 -17.74 -18.78 -14.10
N GLU A 73 -17.63 -20.12 -14.15
CA GLU A 73 -18.55 -21.03 -13.46
C GLU A 73 -18.50 -20.82 -11.94
N LEU A 74 -17.30 -20.81 -11.35
CA LEU A 74 -17.13 -20.55 -9.91
C LEU A 74 -17.62 -19.16 -9.49
N MET A 75 -17.43 -18.13 -10.32
CA MET A 75 -17.97 -16.80 -10.07
C MET A 75 -19.50 -16.79 -10.06
N SER A 76 -20.14 -17.45 -11.04
CA SER A 76 -21.59 -17.59 -11.11
C SER A 76 -22.14 -18.35 -9.92
N ASP A 77 -21.50 -19.44 -9.49
CA ASP A 77 -21.88 -20.23 -8.32
C ASP A 77 -21.81 -19.41 -7.01
N GLN A 78 -20.96 -18.39 -6.94
CA GLN A 78 -20.86 -17.44 -5.83
C GLN A 78 -21.75 -16.20 -5.99
N GLY A 79 -22.59 -16.14 -7.03
CA GLY A 79 -23.58 -15.09 -7.24
C GLY A 79 -23.06 -13.83 -7.96
N ILE A 80 -21.89 -13.87 -8.57
CA ILE A 80 -21.38 -12.81 -9.44
C ILE A 80 -22.17 -12.84 -10.76
N LYS A 81 -22.69 -11.68 -11.16
CA LYS A 81 -23.57 -11.53 -12.32
C LYS A 81 -22.79 -11.23 -13.61
N TYR A 82 -21.65 -10.53 -13.51
CA TYR A 82 -20.88 -10.13 -14.69
C TYR A 82 -19.38 -10.00 -14.46
N SER A 83 -18.63 -10.02 -15.57
CA SER A 83 -17.21 -9.66 -15.64
C SER A 83 -16.89 -8.83 -16.87
N LEU A 84 -15.71 -8.19 -16.85
CA LEU A 84 -15.22 -7.35 -17.95
C LEU A 84 -14.00 -8.01 -18.60
N LEU A 85 -13.98 -8.01 -19.93
CA LEU A 85 -12.93 -8.64 -20.73
C LEU A 85 -12.46 -7.71 -21.85
N ALA A 86 -11.28 -7.98 -22.39
CA ALA A 86 -10.78 -7.29 -23.58
C ALA A 86 -11.46 -7.82 -24.86
N PRO A 87 -11.66 -7.00 -25.88
CA PRO A 87 -12.29 -7.41 -27.15
C PRO A 87 -11.66 -8.66 -27.76
N ARG A 88 -10.34 -8.79 -27.70
CA ARG A 88 -9.59 -9.93 -28.24
C ARG A 88 -9.81 -11.27 -27.52
N GLN A 89 -10.46 -11.24 -26.35
CA GLN A 89 -10.80 -12.44 -25.61
C GLN A 89 -12.09 -13.10 -26.08
N ALA A 90 -12.88 -12.40 -26.92
CA ALA A 90 -14.03 -12.98 -27.58
C ALA A 90 -13.58 -13.72 -28.85
N ALA A 91 -14.05 -14.96 -29.00
CA ALA A 91 -13.87 -15.73 -30.23
C ALA A 91 -14.92 -15.35 -31.27
N ARG A 92 -16.18 -15.41 -30.89
CA ARG A 92 -17.32 -15.11 -31.77
C ARG A 92 -18.59 -14.88 -30.94
N TYR A 93 -19.55 -14.19 -31.56
CA TYR A 93 -20.85 -13.96 -30.92
C TYR A 93 -22.01 -14.19 -31.92
N ARG A 94 -23.22 -14.34 -31.39
CA ARG A 94 -24.44 -14.38 -32.19
C ARG A 94 -25.64 -13.87 -31.41
N LYS A 95 -26.71 -13.51 -32.09
CA LYS A 95 -28.00 -13.25 -31.47
C LYS A 95 -28.56 -14.55 -30.88
N ILE A 96 -29.09 -14.49 -29.65
CA ILE A 96 -29.67 -15.65 -28.98
C ILE A 96 -30.78 -16.26 -29.85
N GLY A 97 -30.67 -17.55 -30.11
CA GLY A 97 -31.57 -18.29 -30.98
C GLY A 97 -31.20 -18.28 -32.46
N SER A 98 -30.22 -17.47 -32.91
CA SER A 98 -29.65 -17.54 -34.26
C SER A 98 -28.69 -18.72 -34.43
N LYS A 99 -28.54 -19.18 -35.65
CA LYS A 99 -27.50 -20.18 -36.03
C LYS A 99 -26.21 -19.52 -36.52
N ASP A 100 -26.27 -18.25 -36.91
CA ASP A 100 -25.19 -17.55 -37.56
C ASP A 100 -24.26 -16.90 -36.55
N TRP A 101 -23.03 -17.37 -36.49
CA TRP A 101 -21.97 -16.80 -35.69
C TRP A 101 -21.23 -15.70 -36.45
N ILE A 102 -20.86 -14.66 -35.74
CA ILE A 102 -20.08 -13.51 -36.19
C ILE A 102 -18.74 -13.56 -35.49
N GLU A 103 -17.64 -13.53 -36.23
CA GLU A 103 -16.28 -13.50 -35.67
C GLU A 103 -15.99 -12.15 -35.00
N GLY A 104 -15.25 -12.18 -33.88
CA GLY A 104 -14.91 -10.98 -33.11
C GLY A 104 -16.01 -10.58 -32.14
N ILE A 105 -16.10 -9.30 -31.84
CA ILE A 105 -17.02 -8.74 -30.82
C ILE A 105 -17.43 -7.31 -31.18
N ASP A 106 -18.61 -6.92 -30.77
CA ASP A 106 -19.10 -5.54 -30.81
C ASP A 106 -19.04 -4.98 -29.36
N PRO A 107 -18.16 -4.03 -29.03
CA PRO A 107 -17.99 -3.53 -27.67
C PRO A 107 -19.19 -2.73 -27.17
N ASN A 108 -20.12 -2.32 -28.04
CA ASN A 108 -21.32 -1.59 -27.69
C ASN A 108 -22.48 -2.50 -27.22
N LYS A 109 -22.21 -3.80 -27.10
CA LYS A 109 -23.17 -4.82 -26.67
C LYS A 109 -22.66 -5.60 -25.47
N HIS A 110 -23.57 -6.10 -24.64
CA HIS A 110 -23.26 -7.06 -23.59
C HIS A 110 -23.76 -8.44 -23.97
N TYR A 111 -23.14 -9.46 -23.41
CA TYR A 111 -23.29 -10.82 -23.90
C TYR A 111 -23.61 -11.78 -22.75
N SER A 112 -24.44 -12.77 -23.02
CA SER A 112 -24.64 -13.93 -22.16
C SER A 112 -23.59 -14.99 -22.49
N TYR A 113 -22.85 -15.46 -21.49
CA TYR A 113 -21.96 -16.61 -21.61
C TYR A 113 -22.60 -17.83 -20.92
N LYS A 114 -22.81 -18.88 -21.69
CA LYS A 114 -23.46 -20.10 -21.20
C LYS A 114 -22.44 -21.03 -20.54
N LEU A 115 -22.66 -21.33 -19.27
CA LEU A 115 -21.78 -22.12 -18.43
C LEU A 115 -22.11 -23.63 -18.51
N PRO A 116 -21.16 -24.54 -18.26
CA PRO A 116 -21.37 -25.98 -18.27
C PRO A 116 -22.43 -26.47 -17.25
N ASN A 117 -22.52 -25.78 -16.10
CA ASN A 117 -23.54 -26.09 -15.06
C ASN A 117 -24.98 -25.67 -15.44
N GLY A 118 -25.17 -25.06 -16.61
CA GLY A 118 -26.45 -24.57 -17.12
C GLY A 118 -26.82 -23.15 -16.72
N ASN A 119 -26.03 -22.49 -15.86
CA ASN A 119 -26.16 -21.08 -15.55
C ASN A 119 -25.63 -20.20 -16.69
N ASN A 120 -25.85 -18.90 -16.55
CA ASN A 120 -25.24 -17.90 -17.45
C ASN A 120 -24.58 -16.82 -16.61
N ILE A 121 -23.54 -16.19 -17.18
CA ILE A 121 -22.91 -14.97 -16.63
C ILE A 121 -22.84 -13.93 -17.74
N ALA A 122 -23.05 -12.66 -17.42
CA ALA A 122 -22.92 -11.58 -18.39
C ALA A 122 -21.44 -11.20 -18.58
N LEU A 123 -21.05 -10.98 -19.84
CA LEU A 123 -19.72 -10.50 -20.19
C LEU A 123 -19.82 -9.17 -20.94
N PHE A 124 -18.99 -8.20 -20.51
CA PHE A 124 -18.81 -6.91 -21.14
C PHE A 124 -17.41 -6.84 -21.75
N PHE A 125 -17.31 -6.44 -23.01
CA PHE A 125 -16.03 -6.29 -23.70
C PHE A 125 -15.80 -4.81 -23.96
N TYR A 126 -14.86 -4.19 -23.25
CA TYR A 126 -14.61 -2.75 -23.34
C TYR A 126 -14.14 -2.30 -24.72
N ASP A 127 -14.35 -1.02 -25.06
CA ASP A 127 -13.80 -0.43 -26.28
C ASP A 127 -12.27 -0.34 -26.21
N GLY A 128 -11.61 -1.24 -26.94
CA GLY A 128 -10.15 -1.35 -26.93
C GLY A 128 -9.45 -0.14 -27.52
N GLN A 129 -10.03 0.49 -28.55
CA GLN A 129 -9.43 1.66 -29.20
C GLN A 129 -9.45 2.88 -28.26
N ARG A 130 -10.57 3.14 -27.61
CA ARG A 130 -10.74 4.25 -26.67
C ARG A 130 -9.96 4.04 -25.39
N SER A 131 -9.92 2.81 -24.89
CA SER A 131 -9.05 2.46 -23.75
C SER A 131 -7.57 2.73 -24.04
N GLN A 132 -7.08 2.42 -25.28
CA GLN A 132 -5.73 2.77 -25.71
C GLN A 132 -5.52 4.28 -25.87
N ASN A 133 -6.55 5.04 -26.29
CA ASN A 133 -6.46 6.49 -26.37
C ASN A 133 -6.22 7.10 -24.99
N VAL A 134 -6.88 6.59 -23.97
CA VAL A 134 -6.67 6.99 -22.57
C VAL A 134 -5.26 6.61 -22.08
N ALA A 135 -4.89 5.34 -22.24
CA ALA A 135 -3.65 4.82 -21.65
C ALA A 135 -2.38 5.34 -22.34
N PHE A 136 -2.40 5.56 -23.68
CA PHE A 136 -1.17 5.74 -24.47
C PHE A 136 -1.18 6.91 -25.46
N LYS A 137 -2.33 7.53 -25.77
CA LYS A 137 -2.41 8.54 -26.83
C LYS A 137 -2.71 9.96 -26.33
N GLY A 138 -2.60 10.20 -25.03
CA GLY A 138 -2.66 11.53 -24.43
C GLY A 138 -4.04 12.20 -24.50
N ILE A 139 -5.14 11.45 -24.62
CA ILE A 139 -6.50 12.00 -24.64
C ILE A 139 -6.84 12.71 -23.33
N LEU A 140 -6.20 12.35 -22.20
CA LEU A 140 -6.37 12.94 -20.88
C LEU A 140 -5.77 14.36 -20.73
N GLN A 141 -5.23 14.95 -21.81
CA GLN A 141 -4.80 16.34 -21.84
C GLN A 141 -5.97 17.32 -22.04
N ASP A 142 -7.13 16.83 -22.53
CA ASP A 142 -8.31 17.64 -22.82
C ASP A 142 -9.58 16.84 -22.51
N GLY A 143 -10.28 17.21 -21.43
CA GLY A 143 -11.49 16.52 -21.01
C GLY A 143 -12.66 16.65 -21.99
N LYS A 144 -12.75 17.76 -22.76
CA LYS A 144 -13.78 17.90 -23.80
C LYS A 144 -13.51 16.93 -24.95
N ARG A 145 -12.28 16.88 -25.44
CA ARG A 145 -11.87 15.94 -26.50
C ARG A 145 -12.06 14.49 -26.05
N PHE A 146 -11.83 14.22 -24.76
CA PHE A 146 -12.11 12.90 -24.18
C PHE A 146 -13.60 12.56 -24.24
N ALA A 147 -14.49 13.49 -23.92
CA ALA A 147 -15.94 13.29 -24.08
C ALA A 147 -16.33 13.06 -25.54
N GLU A 148 -15.79 13.85 -26.46
CA GLU A 148 -16.04 13.70 -27.91
C GLU A 148 -15.56 12.32 -28.41
N ASP A 149 -14.37 11.85 -28.00
CA ASP A 149 -13.85 10.51 -28.33
C ASP A 149 -14.79 9.40 -27.83
N LEU A 150 -15.35 9.53 -26.61
CA LEU A 150 -16.34 8.57 -26.11
C LEU A 150 -17.62 8.60 -26.95
N MET A 151 -18.12 9.78 -27.37
CA MET A 151 -19.33 9.89 -28.19
C MET A 151 -19.15 9.31 -29.60
N GLU A 152 -17.97 9.41 -30.19
CA GLU A 152 -17.64 8.75 -31.46
C GLU A 152 -17.70 7.20 -31.37
N GLY A 153 -17.82 6.65 -30.15
CA GLY A 153 -17.96 5.22 -29.92
C GLY A 153 -19.31 4.64 -30.28
N TYR A 154 -20.34 5.45 -30.36
CA TYR A 154 -21.67 4.99 -30.74
C TYR A 154 -21.76 4.75 -32.27
N HIS A 155 -22.37 3.65 -32.66
CA HIS A 155 -22.60 3.30 -34.05
C HIS A 155 -24.03 3.61 -34.51
N ASP A 156 -24.97 3.58 -33.58
CA ASP A 156 -26.40 3.80 -33.82
C ASP A 156 -26.98 4.66 -32.67
N THR A 157 -28.16 5.21 -32.86
CA THR A 157 -28.93 5.96 -31.86
C THR A 157 -29.84 5.06 -31.01
N SER A 158 -29.57 3.76 -30.96
CA SER A 158 -30.33 2.81 -30.18
C SER A 158 -30.14 3.03 -28.69
N GLU A 159 -31.22 3.10 -27.92
CA GLU A 159 -31.19 3.20 -26.45
C GLU A 159 -30.43 2.03 -25.76
N ARG A 160 -30.09 0.98 -26.51
CA ARG A 160 -29.38 -0.22 -26.02
C ARG A 160 -27.90 -0.21 -26.35
N GLU A 161 -27.40 0.78 -27.03
CA GLU A 161 -25.95 0.93 -27.21
C GLU A 161 -25.36 1.63 -26.00
N PHE A 162 -24.16 1.20 -25.60
CA PHE A 162 -23.37 1.86 -24.57
C PHE A 162 -21.90 1.87 -24.98
N VAL A 163 -21.16 2.85 -24.47
CA VAL A 163 -19.71 2.96 -24.65
C VAL A 163 -19.06 2.86 -23.28
N HIS A 164 -18.05 2.02 -23.17
CA HIS A 164 -17.29 1.84 -21.95
C HIS A 164 -15.83 1.54 -22.21
N ILE A 165 -14.97 1.94 -21.30
CA ILE A 165 -13.53 1.76 -21.37
C ILE A 165 -13.04 1.02 -20.12
N ALA A 166 -11.87 0.38 -20.21
CA ALA A 166 -11.15 -0.18 -19.08
C ALA A 166 -9.66 0.17 -19.20
N THR A 167 -9.13 0.78 -18.14
CA THR A 167 -7.73 1.20 -18.03
C THR A 167 -7.25 1.03 -16.60
N ASP A 168 -5.93 0.96 -16.41
CA ASP A 168 -5.34 1.01 -15.08
C ASP A 168 -5.65 2.35 -14.42
N GLY A 169 -5.92 2.35 -13.10
CA GLY A 169 -6.22 3.55 -12.33
C GLY A 169 -5.07 4.55 -12.32
N GLU A 170 -3.84 4.07 -12.44
CA GLU A 170 -2.61 4.85 -12.55
C GLU A 170 -2.61 5.79 -13.76
N SER A 171 -3.41 5.52 -14.79
CA SER A 171 -3.56 6.41 -15.95
C SER A 171 -4.07 7.80 -15.55
N TYR A 172 -4.89 7.90 -14.47
CA TYR A 172 -5.56 9.12 -14.06
C TYR A 172 -4.82 9.86 -12.93
N GLY A 173 -3.54 10.16 -13.11
CA GLY A 173 -2.75 10.96 -12.18
C GLY A 173 -1.29 10.55 -12.11
N HIS A 174 -0.97 9.23 -12.09
CA HIS A 174 0.41 8.76 -12.05
C HIS A 174 1.08 8.81 -13.44
N HIS A 175 0.45 8.23 -14.44
CA HIS A 175 0.99 8.23 -15.81
C HIS A 175 0.69 9.50 -16.59
N HIS A 176 -0.46 10.12 -16.32
CA HIS A 176 -0.88 11.38 -16.94
C HIS A 176 -1.27 12.37 -15.84
N GLU A 177 -0.40 13.34 -15.60
CA GLU A 177 -0.64 14.41 -14.63
C GLU A 177 -1.97 15.12 -14.95
N ASN A 178 -2.80 15.36 -13.92
CA ASN A 178 -4.15 15.90 -14.04
C ASN A 178 -5.14 15.05 -14.86
N GLY A 179 -4.86 13.76 -15.11
CA GLY A 179 -5.77 12.88 -15.82
C GLY A 179 -7.12 12.66 -15.11
N ASP A 180 -7.14 12.71 -13.79
CA ASP A 180 -8.34 12.72 -12.95
C ASP A 180 -9.22 13.94 -13.20
N MET A 181 -8.63 15.12 -13.36
CA MET A 181 -9.33 16.36 -13.71
C MET A 181 -9.95 16.28 -15.11
N ALA A 182 -9.22 15.67 -16.08
CA ALA A 182 -9.74 15.47 -17.42
C ALA A 182 -10.95 14.52 -17.43
N LEU A 183 -10.90 13.42 -16.63
CA LEU A 183 -12.03 12.51 -16.46
C LEU A 183 -13.24 13.23 -15.83
N ALA A 184 -13.02 13.97 -14.75
CA ALA A 184 -14.10 14.73 -14.09
C ALA A 184 -14.74 15.74 -15.03
N TYR A 185 -13.93 16.47 -15.81
CA TYR A 185 -14.44 17.40 -16.83
C TYR A 185 -15.21 16.68 -17.94
N CYS A 186 -14.70 15.56 -18.42
CA CYS A 186 -15.33 14.72 -19.44
C CYS A 186 -16.75 14.31 -19.03
N LEU A 187 -16.89 13.72 -17.84
CA LEU A 187 -18.20 13.28 -17.32
C LEU A 187 -19.16 14.45 -17.16
N ARG A 188 -18.71 15.56 -16.59
CA ARG A 188 -19.48 16.78 -16.43
C ARG A 188 -19.91 17.37 -17.79
N TYR A 189 -19.02 17.41 -18.78
CA TYR A 189 -19.31 17.91 -20.12
C TYR A 189 -20.39 17.07 -20.80
N ILE A 190 -20.37 15.76 -20.63
CA ILE A 190 -21.40 14.84 -21.14
C ILE A 190 -22.76 15.17 -20.53
N GLU A 191 -22.84 15.34 -19.22
CA GLU A 191 -24.10 15.63 -18.51
C GLU A 191 -24.64 17.03 -18.83
N GLU A 192 -23.81 18.08 -18.76
CA GLU A 192 -24.23 19.48 -19.01
C GLU A 192 -24.72 19.72 -20.45
N ASN A 193 -24.22 18.98 -21.42
CA ASN A 193 -24.61 19.09 -22.81
C ASN A 193 -25.66 18.03 -23.23
N ASP A 194 -26.14 17.21 -22.29
CA ASP A 194 -27.11 16.13 -22.52
C ASP A 194 -26.71 15.21 -23.70
N LEU A 195 -25.39 14.88 -23.77
CA LEU A 195 -24.86 14.10 -24.89
C LEU A 195 -25.29 12.63 -24.81
N THR A 196 -25.29 12.07 -23.61
CA THR A 196 -25.77 10.72 -23.30
C THR A 196 -26.01 10.57 -21.80
N LYS A 197 -26.62 9.46 -21.38
CA LYS A 197 -26.83 9.16 -19.95
C LYS A 197 -25.66 8.35 -19.38
N LEU A 198 -25.17 8.78 -18.23
CA LEU A 198 -24.23 7.98 -17.47
C LEU A 198 -24.98 6.81 -16.80
N THR A 199 -24.32 5.66 -16.73
CA THR A 199 -24.82 4.45 -16.07
C THR A 199 -23.67 3.63 -15.53
N ASN A 200 -23.99 2.56 -14.78
CA ASN A 200 -23.01 1.54 -14.41
C ASN A 200 -23.47 0.14 -14.89
N TYR A 201 -22.57 -0.83 -14.82
CA TYR A 201 -22.83 -2.18 -15.36
C TYR A 201 -24.01 -2.87 -14.67
N GLY A 202 -24.20 -2.66 -13.35
CA GLY A 202 -25.32 -3.25 -12.60
C GLY A 202 -26.65 -2.74 -13.08
N GLN A 203 -26.82 -1.42 -13.14
CA GLN A 203 -28.03 -0.77 -13.63
C GLN A 203 -28.32 -1.14 -15.09
N TYR A 204 -27.28 -1.07 -15.95
CA TYR A 204 -27.45 -1.39 -17.36
C TYR A 204 -27.93 -2.85 -17.55
N LEU A 205 -27.36 -3.80 -16.80
CA LEU A 205 -27.73 -5.21 -16.87
C LEU A 205 -29.16 -5.47 -16.36
N GLU A 206 -29.64 -4.68 -15.40
CA GLU A 206 -31.05 -4.74 -14.93
C GLU A 206 -32.02 -4.18 -15.97
N MET A 207 -31.66 -3.07 -16.63
CA MET A 207 -32.52 -2.45 -17.65
C MET A 207 -32.61 -3.29 -18.93
N PHE A 208 -31.52 -3.93 -19.31
CA PHE A 208 -31.38 -4.63 -20.58
C PHE A 208 -30.83 -6.04 -20.40
N ALA A 209 -31.66 -7.05 -20.60
CA ALA A 209 -31.18 -8.43 -20.67
C ALA A 209 -30.31 -8.65 -21.92
N PRO A 210 -29.23 -9.47 -21.84
CA PRO A 210 -28.42 -9.78 -23.01
C PRO A 210 -29.25 -10.41 -24.15
N GLU A 211 -29.12 -9.85 -25.36
CA GLU A 211 -29.75 -10.40 -26.57
C GLU A 211 -28.79 -11.26 -27.39
N TYR A 212 -27.51 -11.24 -27.03
CA TYR A 212 -26.45 -11.94 -27.73
C TYR A 212 -25.77 -12.92 -26.78
N GLU A 213 -25.30 -14.02 -27.33
CA GLU A 213 -24.42 -14.97 -26.65
C GLU A 213 -23.03 -14.93 -27.29
N VAL A 214 -22.00 -15.24 -26.48
CA VAL A 214 -20.59 -15.16 -26.87
C VAL A 214 -19.86 -16.45 -26.54
N GLU A 215 -18.85 -16.79 -27.36
CA GLU A 215 -17.79 -17.75 -27.04
C GLU A 215 -16.49 -17.01 -26.81
N ILE A 216 -15.72 -17.41 -25.80
CA ILE A 216 -14.44 -16.77 -25.44
C ILE A 216 -13.27 -17.62 -25.92
N HIS A 217 -12.10 -16.99 -26.05
CA HIS A 217 -10.84 -17.70 -26.13
C HIS A 217 -10.43 -18.13 -24.72
N GLU A 218 -10.37 -19.44 -24.50
CA GLU A 218 -9.95 -20.03 -23.22
C GLU A 218 -8.49 -19.65 -22.90
N ASN A 219 -8.20 -19.47 -21.60
CA ASN A 219 -6.88 -19.10 -21.11
C ASN A 219 -6.33 -17.84 -21.79
N SER A 220 -7.15 -16.83 -21.92
CA SER A 220 -6.82 -15.54 -22.53
C SER A 220 -6.74 -14.43 -21.48
N SER A 221 -6.05 -13.33 -21.78
CA SER A 221 -5.91 -12.15 -20.91
C SER A 221 -5.83 -10.86 -21.73
N TRP A 222 -5.91 -9.70 -21.07
CA TRP A 222 -5.84 -8.41 -21.76
C TRP A 222 -4.39 -7.95 -22.07
N SER A 223 -3.37 -8.45 -21.38
CA SER A 223 -1.98 -7.97 -21.47
C SER A 223 -0.99 -8.99 -22.06
N CYS A 224 -1.47 -10.16 -22.54
CA CYS A 224 -0.65 -11.14 -23.23
C CYS A 224 -1.32 -11.61 -24.52
N GLU A 225 -0.70 -11.37 -25.69
CA GLU A 225 -1.21 -11.79 -26.99
C GLU A 225 -1.24 -13.32 -27.16
N HIS A 226 -0.47 -14.05 -26.34
CA HIS A 226 -0.37 -15.50 -26.33
C HIS A 226 -1.28 -16.14 -25.24
N GLY A 227 -2.35 -15.45 -24.86
CA GLY A 227 -3.27 -15.92 -23.82
C GLY A 227 -2.78 -15.60 -22.42
N VAL A 228 -2.29 -16.60 -21.66
CA VAL A 228 -1.72 -16.45 -20.32
C VAL A 228 -0.24 -16.84 -20.23
N GLU A 229 0.42 -16.96 -21.38
CA GLU A 229 1.80 -17.44 -21.47
C GLU A 229 2.82 -16.51 -20.79
N ARG A 230 2.50 -15.21 -20.63
CA ARG A 230 3.34 -14.27 -19.88
C ARG A 230 3.68 -14.77 -18.47
N TRP A 231 2.80 -15.53 -17.84
CA TRP A 231 2.93 -15.97 -16.45
C TRP A 231 3.44 -17.41 -16.31
N ARG A 232 3.85 -18.06 -17.40
CA ARG A 232 4.38 -19.42 -17.35
C ARG A 232 5.42 -19.77 -18.39
N SER A 233 5.67 -18.92 -19.41
CA SER A 233 6.59 -19.27 -20.50
C SER A 233 7.31 -18.06 -21.10
N ASN A 234 8.26 -18.35 -21.99
CA ASN A 234 8.99 -17.35 -22.76
C ASN A 234 8.16 -16.92 -24.00
N CYS A 235 7.05 -16.23 -23.80
CA CYS A 235 6.16 -15.81 -24.87
C CYS A 235 6.63 -14.56 -25.64
N GLY A 236 7.65 -13.86 -25.14
CA GLY A 236 8.15 -12.62 -25.76
C GLY A 236 7.42 -11.34 -25.32
N CYS A 237 6.27 -11.43 -24.64
CA CYS A 237 5.59 -10.24 -24.09
C CYS A 237 6.42 -9.57 -23.00
N HIS A 238 6.72 -8.25 -23.16
CA HIS A 238 7.54 -7.47 -22.22
C HIS A 238 7.01 -6.04 -22.07
N THR A 239 7.56 -5.28 -21.12
CA THR A 239 7.19 -3.88 -20.80
C THR A 239 8.28 -2.87 -21.19
N GLY A 240 9.08 -3.16 -22.20
CA GLY A 240 10.28 -2.42 -22.58
C GLY A 240 11.56 -3.13 -22.09
N GLY A 241 12.65 -2.40 -21.91
CA GLY A 241 13.96 -2.94 -21.52
C GLY A 241 14.93 -3.10 -22.69
N ASP A 242 16.04 -3.85 -22.47
CA ASP A 242 17.05 -4.11 -23.50
C ASP A 242 16.52 -5.15 -24.51
N ASP A 243 16.74 -4.90 -25.79
CA ASP A 243 16.29 -5.77 -26.89
C ASP A 243 16.87 -7.20 -26.82
N ASN A 244 17.97 -7.41 -26.09
CA ASN A 244 18.58 -8.72 -25.87
C ASN A 244 17.97 -9.50 -24.71
N TRP A 245 17.07 -8.89 -23.94
CA TRP A 245 16.42 -9.55 -22.81
C TRP A 245 15.38 -10.56 -23.30
N ASN A 246 15.22 -11.65 -22.53
CA ASN A 246 14.25 -12.69 -22.79
C ASN A 246 13.47 -13.06 -21.53
N GLN A 247 12.41 -13.82 -21.69
CA GLN A 247 11.53 -14.21 -20.57
C GLN A 247 11.65 -15.71 -20.23
N LYS A 248 12.79 -16.36 -20.55
CA LYS A 248 13.02 -17.78 -20.26
C LYS A 248 12.99 -18.11 -18.76
N TRP A 249 13.28 -17.14 -17.92
CA TRP A 249 13.23 -17.28 -16.45
C TRP A 249 11.81 -17.55 -15.91
N ARG A 250 10.75 -17.21 -16.68
CA ARG A 250 9.36 -17.33 -16.23
C ARG A 250 8.92 -18.77 -16.01
N GLU A 251 9.30 -19.69 -16.89
CA GLU A 251 8.92 -21.10 -16.81
C GLU A 251 9.58 -21.81 -15.60
N PRO A 252 10.92 -21.73 -15.37
CA PRO A 252 11.53 -22.31 -14.19
C PRO A 252 11.00 -21.72 -12.87
N LEU A 253 10.78 -20.42 -12.80
CA LEU A 253 10.16 -19.78 -11.64
C LEU A 253 8.76 -20.36 -11.39
N ARG A 254 7.93 -20.46 -12.42
CA ARG A 254 6.58 -21.04 -12.30
C ARG A 254 6.63 -22.47 -11.82
N THR A 255 7.52 -23.29 -12.39
CA THR A 255 7.70 -24.68 -12.01
C THR A 255 8.13 -24.82 -10.55
N ALA A 256 9.09 -23.99 -10.09
CA ALA A 256 9.54 -24.00 -8.70
C ALA A 256 8.38 -23.71 -7.72
N LEU A 257 7.57 -22.70 -8.03
CA LEU A 257 6.43 -22.32 -7.20
C LEU A 257 5.30 -23.36 -7.23
N ASP A 258 5.00 -23.93 -8.40
CA ASP A 258 4.00 -24.99 -8.52
C ASP A 258 4.39 -26.24 -7.74
N ASN A 259 5.67 -26.68 -7.83
CA ASN A 259 6.19 -27.81 -7.06
C ASN A 259 6.11 -27.58 -5.54
N ALA A 260 6.47 -26.37 -5.09
CA ALA A 260 6.38 -26.00 -3.68
C ALA A 260 4.91 -25.98 -3.20
N ARG A 261 3.99 -25.37 -3.98
CA ARG A 261 2.55 -25.35 -3.68
C ARG A 261 1.99 -26.76 -3.52
N ASP A 262 2.30 -27.67 -4.44
CA ASP A 262 1.72 -29.01 -4.44
C ASP A 262 2.16 -29.81 -3.21
N GLN A 263 3.42 -29.67 -2.77
CA GLN A 263 3.88 -30.25 -1.51
C GLN A 263 3.16 -29.62 -0.30
N MET A 264 2.92 -28.31 -0.31
CA MET A 264 2.19 -27.63 0.77
C MET A 264 0.72 -28.05 0.85
N ILE A 265 0.09 -28.44 -0.26
CA ILE A 265 -1.27 -29.00 -0.26
C ILE A 265 -1.31 -30.28 0.57
N ASP A 266 -0.39 -31.20 0.33
CA ASP A 266 -0.29 -32.46 1.07
C ASP A 266 -0.05 -32.25 2.58
N ILE A 267 0.87 -31.32 2.91
CA ILE A 267 1.16 -30.95 4.29
C ILE A 267 -0.08 -30.37 4.96
N TYR A 268 -0.81 -29.49 4.28
CA TYR A 268 -2.02 -28.85 4.78
C TYR A 268 -3.13 -29.85 5.07
N GLU A 269 -3.43 -30.74 4.12
CA GLU A 269 -4.47 -31.77 4.28
C GLU A 269 -4.11 -32.73 5.42
N LYS A 270 -2.90 -33.26 5.45
CA LYS A 270 -2.42 -34.15 6.52
C LYS A 270 -2.38 -33.46 7.89
N GLY A 271 -1.90 -32.20 7.92
CA GLY A 271 -1.77 -31.43 9.16
C GLY A 271 -3.11 -31.07 9.80
N LEU A 272 -4.14 -30.82 9.00
CA LEU A 272 -5.47 -30.44 9.51
C LEU A 272 -6.46 -31.63 9.64
N ALA A 273 -6.21 -32.77 9.04
CA ALA A 273 -7.08 -33.96 9.15
C ALA A 273 -7.44 -34.35 10.60
N PRO A 274 -6.58 -34.19 11.63
CA PRO A 274 -6.94 -34.49 13.03
C PRO A 274 -7.91 -33.48 13.67
N PHE A 275 -8.15 -32.32 13.03
CA PHE A 275 -8.86 -31.20 13.61
C PHE A 275 -10.19 -30.89 12.94
N THR A 276 -10.25 -31.01 11.62
CA THR A 276 -11.45 -30.68 10.83
C THR A 276 -11.69 -31.72 9.74
N LYS A 277 -12.97 -31.94 9.39
CA LYS A 277 -13.37 -32.80 8.28
C LYS A 277 -13.20 -32.12 6.91
N ASP A 278 -13.21 -30.78 6.90
CA ASP A 278 -13.07 -29.98 5.68
C ASP A 278 -12.05 -28.86 5.88
N PRO A 279 -10.76 -29.14 5.65
CA PRO A 279 -9.72 -28.14 5.76
C PRO A 279 -9.85 -27.02 4.72
N TRP A 280 -10.45 -27.32 3.56
CA TRP A 280 -10.60 -26.33 2.48
C TRP A 280 -11.72 -25.32 2.77
N ALA A 281 -12.84 -25.75 3.33
CA ALA A 281 -13.86 -24.85 3.85
C ALA A 281 -13.29 -23.95 4.97
N MET A 282 -12.42 -24.49 5.82
CA MET A 282 -11.71 -23.70 6.83
C MET A 282 -10.79 -22.64 6.20
N ARG A 283 -10.05 -22.98 5.12
CA ARG A 283 -9.25 -22.00 4.37
C ARG A 283 -10.13 -20.93 3.72
N ASN A 284 -11.25 -21.31 3.11
CA ASN A 284 -12.17 -20.37 2.48
C ASN A 284 -12.72 -19.35 3.50
N ASP A 285 -13.01 -19.77 4.73
CA ASP A 285 -13.49 -18.88 5.80
C ASP A 285 -12.38 -18.06 6.48
N TYR A 286 -11.11 -18.38 6.22
CA TYR A 286 -9.95 -17.70 6.86
C TYR A 286 -9.83 -16.22 6.54
N ILE A 287 -10.45 -15.73 5.46
CA ILE A 287 -10.52 -14.30 5.15
C ILE A 287 -11.05 -13.48 6.32
N ARG A 288 -11.98 -14.02 7.11
CA ARG A 288 -12.52 -13.35 8.31
C ARG A 288 -11.47 -13.08 9.36
N ILE A 289 -10.46 -13.96 9.48
CA ILE A 289 -9.31 -13.75 10.37
C ILE A 289 -8.30 -12.79 9.76
N ILE A 290 -8.11 -12.82 8.45
CA ILE A 290 -7.25 -11.85 7.75
C ILE A 290 -7.77 -10.42 7.98
N MET A 291 -9.08 -10.22 7.91
CA MET A 291 -9.74 -8.93 8.09
C MET A 291 -9.88 -8.47 9.56
N ASP A 292 -9.94 -9.41 10.52
CA ASP A 292 -10.05 -9.13 11.96
C ASP A 292 -9.36 -10.23 12.78
N ARG A 293 -8.14 -9.94 13.22
CA ARG A 293 -7.30 -10.84 14.03
C ARG A 293 -7.57 -10.76 15.53
N SER A 294 -8.70 -10.18 15.95
CA SER A 294 -9.08 -10.12 17.36
C SER A 294 -9.23 -11.53 17.96
N LYS A 295 -8.90 -11.66 19.25
CA LYS A 295 -9.04 -12.94 19.97
C LYS A 295 -10.48 -13.47 19.96
N VAL A 296 -11.47 -12.57 19.98
CA VAL A 296 -12.88 -12.94 19.94
C VAL A 296 -13.22 -13.59 18.62
N ASN A 297 -12.81 -12.96 17.51
CA ASN A 297 -13.06 -13.47 16.17
C ASN A 297 -12.31 -14.78 15.91
N LEU A 298 -11.04 -14.87 16.32
CA LEU A 298 -10.25 -16.09 16.22
C LEU A 298 -10.90 -17.26 16.97
N ASN A 299 -11.38 -17.05 18.19
CA ASN A 299 -12.06 -18.09 18.95
C ASN A 299 -13.37 -18.53 18.30
N ARG A 300 -14.12 -17.59 17.72
CA ARG A 300 -15.36 -17.90 16.95
C ARG A 300 -15.04 -18.73 15.71
N PHE A 301 -14.05 -18.33 14.93
CA PHE A 301 -13.59 -19.04 13.75
C PHE A 301 -13.18 -20.48 14.08
N LEU A 302 -12.31 -20.67 15.07
CA LEU A 302 -11.87 -22.02 15.46
C LEU A 302 -13.04 -22.88 15.93
N LYS A 303 -13.98 -22.33 16.70
CA LYS A 303 -15.18 -23.06 17.17
C LYS A 303 -16.11 -23.49 16.02
N ASN A 304 -16.17 -22.70 14.95
CA ASN A 304 -17.01 -23.04 13.79
C ASN A 304 -16.48 -24.24 13.00
N HIS A 305 -15.17 -24.46 13.02
CA HIS A 305 -14.52 -25.49 12.20
C HIS A 305 -14.00 -26.69 13.01
N ILE A 306 -13.92 -26.59 14.33
CA ILE A 306 -13.28 -27.58 15.20
C ILE A 306 -14.13 -27.83 16.43
N GLU A 307 -14.55 -29.08 16.59
CA GLU A 307 -15.46 -29.48 17.67
C GLU A 307 -14.74 -29.71 19.02
N LYS A 308 -13.44 -30.08 18.97
CA LYS A 308 -12.66 -30.40 20.18
C LYS A 308 -11.99 -29.17 20.81
N PRO A 309 -11.78 -29.14 22.13
CA PRO A 309 -10.92 -28.14 22.74
C PRO A 309 -9.50 -28.21 22.19
N LEU A 310 -8.87 -27.06 21.97
CA LEU A 310 -7.52 -26.94 21.44
C LEU A 310 -6.55 -26.46 22.53
N SER A 311 -5.38 -27.08 22.62
CA SER A 311 -4.23 -26.56 23.31
C SER A 311 -3.64 -25.35 22.56
N ASP A 312 -2.80 -24.55 23.22
CA ASP A 312 -2.09 -23.41 22.58
C ASP A 312 -1.17 -23.89 21.43
N SER A 313 -0.56 -25.06 21.56
CA SER A 313 0.26 -25.66 20.51
C SER A 313 -0.56 -26.06 19.28
N GLU A 314 -1.71 -26.72 19.48
CA GLU A 314 -2.60 -27.09 18.37
C GLU A 314 -3.18 -25.86 17.68
N ARG A 315 -3.53 -24.84 18.45
CA ARG A 315 -3.98 -23.54 17.91
C ARG A 315 -2.89 -22.90 17.03
N THR A 316 -1.67 -22.88 17.50
CA THR A 316 -0.53 -22.36 16.73
C THR A 316 -0.30 -23.16 15.46
N HIS A 317 -0.35 -24.49 15.53
CA HIS A 317 -0.22 -25.38 14.38
C HIS A 317 -1.26 -25.04 13.29
N ILE A 318 -2.55 -24.95 13.67
CA ILE A 318 -3.64 -24.64 12.75
C ILE A 318 -3.42 -23.27 12.10
N MET A 319 -3.05 -22.26 12.89
CA MET A 319 -2.83 -20.92 12.35
C MET A 319 -1.62 -20.86 11.41
N ARG A 320 -0.56 -21.62 11.66
CA ARG A 320 0.58 -21.74 10.75
C ARG A 320 0.19 -22.42 9.44
N MET A 321 -0.64 -23.48 9.49
CA MET A 321 -1.17 -24.14 8.29
C MET A 321 -1.99 -23.19 7.41
N LEU A 322 -2.84 -22.37 8.01
CA LEU A 322 -3.65 -21.38 7.29
C LEU A 322 -2.80 -20.25 6.71
N GLU A 323 -1.81 -19.75 7.43
CA GLU A 323 -0.87 -18.74 6.93
C GLU A 323 0.09 -19.31 5.86
N MET A 324 0.44 -20.58 5.94
CA MET A 324 1.16 -21.29 4.87
C MET A 324 0.36 -21.23 3.57
N GLN A 325 -0.92 -21.62 3.60
CA GLN A 325 -1.82 -21.60 2.44
C GLN A 325 -2.04 -20.16 1.92
N ARG A 326 -2.18 -19.18 2.82
CA ARG A 326 -2.29 -17.78 2.42
C ARG A 326 -1.06 -17.31 1.64
N ASN A 327 0.14 -17.59 2.13
CA ASN A 327 1.38 -17.21 1.46
C ASN A 327 1.60 -18.02 0.18
N ALA A 328 1.17 -19.29 0.14
CA ALA A 328 1.20 -20.12 -1.07
C ALA A 328 0.30 -19.58 -2.19
N MET A 329 -0.77 -18.85 -1.89
CA MET A 329 -1.56 -18.13 -2.89
C MET A 329 -0.92 -16.79 -3.26
N LEU A 330 -0.40 -16.02 -2.30
CA LEU A 330 0.28 -14.74 -2.53
C LEU A 330 1.48 -14.86 -3.47
N MET A 331 2.21 -15.97 -3.44
CA MET A 331 3.36 -16.18 -4.32
C MET A 331 3.01 -16.30 -5.81
N PHE A 332 1.71 -16.35 -6.15
CA PHE A 332 1.20 -16.36 -7.52
C PHE A 332 0.58 -15.04 -7.97
N THR A 333 0.77 -13.95 -7.22
CA THR A 333 0.37 -12.61 -7.65
C THR A 333 0.98 -12.29 -9.02
N SER A 334 0.16 -11.83 -9.97
CA SER A 334 0.51 -11.71 -11.40
C SER A 334 1.71 -10.81 -11.66
N CYS A 335 1.89 -9.75 -10.87
CA CYS A 335 3.01 -8.80 -11.00
C CYS A 335 4.38 -9.47 -10.96
N GLY A 336 4.53 -10.62 -10.28
CA GLY A 336 5.80 -11.35 -10.19
C GLY A 336 6.36 -11.84 -11.52
N TRP A 337 5.55 -11.91 -12.59
CA TRP A 337 5.95 -12.28 -13.95
C TRP A 337 5.76 -11.18 -14.99
N PHE A 338 5.13 -10.07 -14.59
CA PHE A 338 4.70 -9.05 -15.56
C PHE A 338 5.90 -8.32 -16.16
N PHE A 339 6.89 -7.98 -15.37
CA PHE A 339 8.07 -7.24 -15.78
C PHE A 339 9.14 -8.12 -16.44
N ASN A 340 10.31 -7.55 -16.73
CA ASN A 340 11.23 -8.11 -17.73
C ASN A 340 12.34 -8.96 -17.15
N ASP A 341 12.54 -8.95 -15.81
CA ASP A 341 13.61 -9.72 -15.18
C ASP A 341 13.22 -10.28 -13.82
N ILE A 342 13.75 -11.45 -13.50
CA ILE A 342 13.52 -12.14 -12.22
C ILE A 342 14.09 -11.38 -11.02
N SER A 343 15.04 -10.47 -11.21
CA SER A 343 15.59 -9.62 -10.14
C SER A 343 14.73 -8.39 -9.82
N GLY A 344 13.63 -8.19 -10.56
CA GLY A 344 12.67 -7.11 -10.30
C GLY A 344 12.02 -7.20 -8.93
N ILE A 345 11.66 -6.05 -8.38
CA ILE A 345 11.10 -5.92 -7.02
C ILE A 345 9.81 -6.73 -6.86
N GLU A 346 9.03 -6.87 -7.91
CA GLU A 346 7.77 -7.62 -7.91
C GLU A 346 8.03 -9.13 -7.82
N THR A 347 9.05 -9.62 -8.52
CA THR A 347 9.46 -11.02 -8.43
C THR A 347 10.11 -11.31 -7.07
N LEU A 348 10.92 -10.38 -6.54
CA LEU A 348 11.45 -10.50 -5.17
C LEU A 348 10.31 -10.61 -4.15
N GLN A 349 9.22 -9.86 -4.32
CA GLN A 349 8.06 -9.92 -3.44
C GLN A 349 7.39 -11.30 -3.45
N ILE A 350 7.17 -11.92 -4.61
CA ILE A 350 6.58 -13.27 -4.66
C ILE A 350 7.54 -14.35 -4.12
N LEU A 351 8.86 -14.18 -4.29
CA LEU A 351 9.85 -15.04 -3.68
C LEU A 351 9.87 -14.92 -2.14
N GLN A 352 9.60 -13.73 -1.57
CA GLN A 352 9.42 -13.54 -0.13
C GLN A 352 8.18 -14.29 0.39
N TYR A 353 7.06 -14.25 -0.35
CA TYR A 353 5.87 -15.04 0.00
C TYR A 353 6.15 -16.55 -0.07
N ALA A 354 6.86 -17.01 -1.10
CA ALA A 354 7.29 -18.40 -1.21
C ALA A 354 8.19 -18.83 -0.04
N CYS A 355 9.22 -18.03 0.28
CA CYS A 355 10.09 -18.26 1.43
C CYS A 355 9.28 -18.38 2.74
N ARG A 356 8.30 -17.50 2.94
CA ARG A 356 7.45 -17.56 4.14
C ARG A 356 6.56 -18.80 4.17
N ALA A 357 5.97 -19.18 3.04
CA ALA A 357 5.16 -20.38 2.92
C ALA A 357 5.98 -21.64 3.21
N ILE A 358 7.17 -21.75 2.62
CA ILE A 358 8.13 -22.85 2.83
C ILE A 358 8.54 -22.92 4.31
N GLN A 359 8.95 -21.81 4.91
CA GLN A 359 9.31 -21.73 6.32
C GLN A 359 8.20 -22.27 7.25
N LEU A 360 6.94 -21.92 6.96
CA LEU A 360 5.78 -22.39 7.73
C LEU A 360 5.55 -23.89 7.50
N ALA A 361 5.65 -24.38 6.26
CA ALA A 361 5.50 -25.79 5.91
C ALA A 361 6.55 -26.66 6.63
N GLU A 362 7.82 -26.30 6.54
CA GLU A 362 8.92 -27.05 7.16
C GLU A 362 8.90 -26.99 8.69
N SER A 363 8.34 -25.91 9.29
CA SER A 363 8.17 -25.83 10.74
C SER A 363 7.13 -26.82 11.28
N GLU A 364 6.26 -27.37 10.44
CA GLU A 364 5.12 -28.21 10.80
C GLU A 364 5.18 -29.60 10.14
N SER A 365 6.20 -29.87 9.34
CA SER A 365 6.44 -31.16 8.67
C SER A 365 7.92 -31.55 8.79
N ASN A 366 8.28 -32.75 8.31
CA ASN A 366 9.64 -33.21 8.16
C ASN A 366 10.13 -33.12 6.70
N GLU A 367 9.39 -32.44 5.86
CA GLU A 367 9.74 -32.25 4.45
C GLU A 367 10.81 -31.16 4.29
N ASN A 368 11.66 -31.29 3.28
CA ASN A 368 12.72 -30.33 2.94
C ASN A 368 12.36 -29.68 1.59
N ILE A 369 11.42 -28.73 1.61
CA ILE A 369 10.88 -28.08 0.41
C ILE A 369 11.89 -27.07 -0.14
N GLU A 370 12.60 -26.35 0.75
CA GLU A 370 13.50 -25.27 0.37
C GLU A 370 14.65 -25.75 -0.52
N GLU A 371 15.20 -26.92 -0.28
CA GLU A 371 16.29 -27.51 -1.07
C GLU A 371 15.85 -27.73 -2.54
N GLN A 372 14.69 -28.35 -2.74
CA GLN A 372 14.13 -28.56 -4.08
C GLN A 372 13.77 -27.24 -4.76
N PHE A 373 13.17 -26.31 -4.02
CA PHE A 373 12.81 -24.99 -4.51
C PHE A 373 14.04 -24.23 -5.03
N ILE A 374 15.12 -24.21 -4.27
CA ILE A 374 16.41 -23.60 -4.67
C ILE A 374 16.99 -24.29 -5.91
N ALA A 375 16.91 -25.61 -6.00
CA ALA A 375 17.37 -26.35 -7.17
C ALA A 375 16.59 -26.01 -8.44
N ASP A 376 15.28 -25.84 -8.32
CA ASP A 376 14.42 -25.42 -9.43
C ASP A 376 14.69 -23.97 -9.85
N LEU A 377 14.87 -23.06 -8.90
CA LEU A 377 15.23 -21.66 -9.15
C LEU A 377 16.59 -21.49 -9.85
N ALA A 378 17.52 -22.43 -9.69
CA ALA A 378 18.81 -22.37 -10.36
C ALA A 378 18.72 -22.40 -11.90
N ARG A 379 17.57 -22.83 -12.45
CA ARG A 379 17.30 -22.83 -13.91
C ARG A 379 16.76 -21.50 -14.44
N ALA A 380 16.36 -20.60 -13.55
CA ALA A 380 15.80 -19.29 -13.91
C ALA A 380 16.93 -18.26 -14.01
N GLU A 381 17.47 -18.08 -15.22
CA GLU A 381 18.58 -17.14 -15.44
C GLU A 381 18.06 -15.70 -15.54
N SER A 382 18.70 -14.77 -14.80
CA SER A 382 18.46 -13.33 -14.92
C SER A 382 19.06 -12.77 -16.20
N ASN A 383 18.37 -11.82 -16.82
CA ASN A 383 18.91 -11.01 -17.92
C ASN A 383 20.04 -10.09 -17.43
N VAL A 384 20.06 -9.76 -16.13
CA VAL A 384 21.10 -8.97 -15.48
C VAL A 384 22.20 -9.93 -14.99
N LYS A 385 23.29 -10.04 -15.76
CA LYS A 385 24.38 -11.02 -15.48
C LYS A 385 24.95 -10.96 -14.07
N SER A 386 25.00 -9.79 -13.44
CA SER A 386 25.50 -9.62 -12.07
C SER A 386 24.58 -10.22 -11.01
N GLU A 387 23.31 -10.47 -11.32
CA GLU A 387 22.33 -11.07 -10.41
C GLU A 387 22.34 -12.61 -10.49
N GLY A 388 22.91 -13.20 -11.55
CA GLY A 388 23.05 -14.64 -11.70
C GLY A 388 21.75 -15.34 -12.02
N THR A 389 21.37 -16.31 -11.18
CA THR A 389 20.15 -17.12 -11.33
C THR A 389 19.12 -16.78 -10.22
N GLY A 390 17.90 -17.28 -10.36
CA GLY A 390 16.89 -17.21 -9.31
C GLY A 390 17.36 -17.78 -7.98
N LYS A 391 18.21 -18.82 -8.01
CA LYS A 391 18.89 -19.32 -6.80
C LYS A 391 19.78 -18.25 -6.15
N ASP A 392 20.64 -17.59 -6.95
CA ASP A 392 21.57 -16.59 -6.43
C ASP A 392 20.81 -15.41 -5.83
N ILE A 393 19.73 -14.97 -6.52
CA ILE A 393 18.82 -13.93 -6.06
C ILE A 393 18.13 -14.35 -4.76
N TYR A 394 17.62 -15.56 -4.67
CA TYR A 394 16.94 -16.07 -3.47
C TYR A 394 17.88 -16.11 -2.27
N LEU A 395 19.08 -16.65 -2.44
CA LEU A 395 20.08 -16.77 -1.37
C LEU A 395 20.63 -15.41 -0.90
N LYS A 396 20.74 -14.43 -1.81
CA LYS A 396 21.28 -13.11 -1.52
C LYS A 396 20.23 -12.13 -0.99
N ASN A 397 19.03 -12.12 -1.61
CA ASN A 397 18.05 -11.05 -1.41
C ASN A 397 16.82 -11.49 -0.59
N ILE A 398 16.60 -12.80 -0.38
CA ILE A 398 15.40 -13.30 0.30
C ILE A 398 15.75 -14.01 1.61
N LEU A 399 16.55 -15.06 1.53
CA LEU A 399 16.84 -15.93 2.67
C LEU A 399 17.46 -15.21 3.89
N PRO A 400 18.36 -14.22 3.74
CA PRO A 400 18.90 -13.47 4.88
C PRO A 400 17.86 -12.65 5.65
N TYR A 401 16.72 -12.35 5.02
CA TYR A 401 15.60 -11.58 5.61
C TYR A 401 14.45 -12.45 6.11
N GLN A 402 14.65 -13.77 6.12
CA GLN A 402 13.67 -14.71 6.67
C GLN A 402 13.42 -14.41 8.15
N LEU A 403 12.14 -14.14 8.50
CA LEU A 403 11.77 -13.69 9.83
C LEU A 403 11.60 -14.85 10.81
N SER A 404 12.32 -14.82 11.92
CA SER A 404 12.16 -15.75 13.05
C SER A 404 11.79 -15.02 14.35
N LEU A 405 11.15 -15.74 15.28
CA LEU A 405 10.86 -15.18 16.62
C LEU A 405 12.13 -14.75 17.37
N THR A 406 13.28 -15.38 17.07
CA THR A 406 14.57 -15.03 17.66
C THR A 406 15.06 -13.67 17.15
N GLN A 407 14.96 -13.42 15.83
CA GLN A 407 15.29 -12.11 15.26
C GLN A 407 14.38 -11.02 15.80
N VAL A 408 13.05 -11.27 15.89
CA VAL A 408 12.13 -10.31 16.53
C VAL A 408 12.55 -9.99 17.95
N GLY A 409 13.02 -10.98 18.71
CA GLY A 409 13.52 -10.75 20.05
C GLY A 409 14.81 -9.96 20.13
N MET A 410 15.72 -10.15 19.17
CA MET A 410 16.91 -9.31 19.04
C MET A 410 16.51 -7.85 18.77
N HIS A 411 15.53 -7.61 17.90
CA HIS A 411 15.01 -6.26 17.65
C HIS A 411 14.35 -5.66 18.88
N TYR A 412 13.56 -6.46 19.61
CA TYR A 412 13.01 -6.03 20.89
C TYR A 412 14.12 -5.60 21.85
N ALA A 413 15.20 -6.39 21.99
CA ALA A 413 16.31 -6.09 22.85
C ALA A 413 16.93 -4.71 22.51
N VAL A 414 17.12 -4.42 21.23
CA VAL A 414 17.68 -3.13 20.78
C VAL A 414 16.67 -2.00 20.99
N ALA A 415 15.43 -2.16 20.55
CA ALA A 415 14.40 -1.15 20.71
C ALA A 415 14.18 -0.79 22.20
N SER A 416 14.34 -1.75 23.10
CA SER A 416 14.20 -1.54 24.55
C SER A 416 15.25 -0.60 25.16
N LEU A 417 16.41 -0.39 24.49
CA LEU A 417 17.41 0.59 24.91
C LEU A 417 16.91 2.04 24.80
N PHE A 418 15.98 2.30 23.87
CA PHE A 418 15.58 3.65 23.50
C PHE A 418 14.10 3.95 23.79
N ALA A 419 13.26 2.93 23.91
CA ALA A 419 11.83 3.09 24.15
C ALA A 419 11.52 3.67 25.54
N ASP A 420 10.49 4.51 25.62
CA ASP A 420 9.98 5.05 26.88
C ASP A 420 9.33 3.96 27.74
N ASN A 421 8.58 3.05 27.11
CA ASN A 421 7.98 1.90 27.79
C ASN A 421 8.58 0.58 27.26
N PRO A 422 9.78 0.20 27.70
CA PRO A 422 10.49 -0.98 27.19
C PRO A 422 9.87 -2.32 27.61
N GLN A 423 9.00 -2.33 28.60
CA GLN A 423 8.40 -3.58 29.11
C GLN A 423 7.33 -4.16 28.19
N SER A 424 6.75 -3.35 27.31
CA SER A 424 5.73 -3.80 26.36
C SER A 424 5.89 -3.04 25.05
N LEU A 425 6.43 -3.71 24.02
CA LEU A 425 6.66 -3.16 22.69
C LEU A 425 5.99 -4.02 21.63
N THR A 426 5.51 -3.37 20.58
CA THR A 426 5.11 -4.05 19.35
C THR A 426 6.23 -3.89 18.32
N VAL A 427 6.76 -5.01 17.83
CA VAL A 427 7.74 -5.07 16.76
C VAL A 427 7.06 -5.74 15.56
N LEU A 428 6.77 -4.98 14.51
CA LEU A 428 5.98 -5.45 13.36
C LEU A 428 4.63 -6.08 13.82
N ASN A 429 4.38 -7.33 13.44
CA ASN A 429 3.20 -8.11 13.84
C ASN A 429 3.43 -8.97 15.09
N TYR A 430 4.32 -8.53 15.99
CA TYR A 430 4.68 -9.27 17.20
C TYR A 430 4.53 -8.39 18.44
N ASP A 431 3.88 -8.93 19.47
CA ASP A 431 3.83 -8.32 20.78
C ASP A 431 4.96 -8.89 21.63
N CYS A 432 5.84 -8.02 22.09
CA CYS A 432 6.96 -8.34 22.97
C CYS A 432 6.65 -7.85 24.37
N LYS A 433 6.62 -8.75 25.34
CA LYS A 433 6.38 -8.42 26.75
C LYS A 433 7.51 -8.93 27.62
N SER A 434 8.09 -8.02 28.39
CA SER A 434 9.13 -8.37 29.33
C SER A 434 8.57 -9.09 30.56
N LEU A 435 9.22 -10.16 30.97
CA LEU A 435 9.01 -10.84 32.24
C LEU A 435 9.94 -10.26 33.33
N PHE A 436 11.13 -9.86 32.92
CA PHE A 436 12.14 -9.18 33.70
C PHE A 436 12.90 -8.24 32.77
N PHE A 437 13.18 -7.02 33.22
CA PHE A 437 13.88 -6.01 32.43
C PHE A 437 14.64 -5.03 33.33
N GLU A 438 15.91 -4.79 32.98
CA GLU A 438 16.70 -3.69 33.53
C GLU A 438 17.42 -2.93 32.42
N ARG A 439 17.52 -1.62 32.61
CA ARG A 439 18.25 -0.71 31.72
C ARG A 439 19.13 0.24 32.54
N LYS A 440 20.39 0.36 32.15
CA LYS A 440 21.39 1.26 32.72
C LYS A 440 21.91 2.22 31.67
N SER A 441 22.28 3.43 32.05
CA SER A 441 22.83 4.45 31.18
C SER A 441 24.03 5.11 31.83
N ALA A 442 25.07 5.35 31.05
CA ALA A 442 26.30 6.07 31.43
C ALA A 442 26.75 6.95 30.26
N GLY A 443 26.37 8.24 30.28
CA GLY A 443 26.52 9.13 29.13
C GLY A 443 25.77 8.60 27.90
N LEU A 444 26.48 8.45 26.79
CA LEU A 444 25.91 7.87 25.55
C LEU A 444 25.74 6.36 25.61
N GLN A 445 26.43 5.69 26.53
CA GLN A 445 26.35 4.23 26.64
C GLN A 445 25.09 3.78 27.35
N LYS A 446 24.48 2.74 26.82
CA LYS A 446 23.28 2.11 27.41
C LYS A 446 23.45 0.60 27.43
N LEU A 447 23.07 -0.01 28.53
CA LEU A 447 23.01 -1.47 28.72
C LEU A 447 21.55 -1.84 29.03
N ALA A 448 21.00 -2.83 28.33
CA ALA A 448 19.73 -3.44 28.70
C ALA A 448 19.86 -4.97 28.73
N TYR A 449 19.18 -5.58 29.66
CA TYR A 449 19.13 -7.03 29.79
C TYR A 449 17.83 -7.48 30.44
N GLY A 450 17.42 -8.70 30.16
CA GLY A 450 16.17 -9.22 30.69
C GLY A 450 15.71 -10.51 30.05
N THR A 451 14.46 -10.87 30.38
CA THR A 451 13.76 -12.02 29.80
C THR A 451 12.46 -11.51 29.18
N THR A 452 12.22 -11.90 27.95
CA THR A 452 11.05 -11.44 27.18
C THR A 452 10.28 -12.61 26.56
N VAL A 453 9.00 -12.35 26.31
CA VAL A 453 8.09 -13.21 25.55
C VAL A 453 7.72 -12.50 24.27
N VAL A 454 7.96 -13.14 23.15
CA VAL A 454 7.51 -12.68 21.83
C VAL A 454 6.31 -13.51 21.39
N ASN A 455 5.20 -12.84 21.07
CA ASN A 455 3.98 -13.46 20.59
C ASN A 455 3.68 -12.96 19.17
N SER A 456 3.46 -13.87 18.23
CA SER A 456 2.96 -13.52 16.90
C SER A 456 1.47 -13.22 16.95
N LYS A 457 1.04 -12.04 16.45
CA LYS A 457 -0.37 -11.71 16.24
C LYS A 457 -1.01 -12.49 15.11
N VAL A 458 -0.19 -13.07 14.23
CA VAL A 458 -0.62 -13.76 13.02
C VAL A 458 -0.81 -15.25 13.28
N THR A 459 0.25 -15.92 13.78
CA THR A 459 0.27 -17.38 13.95
C THR A 459 0.02 -17.82 15.39
N THR A 460 -0.16 -16.90 16.32
CA THR A 460 -0.21 -17.17 17.77
C THR A 460 1.03 -17.84 18.36
N SER A 461 2.08 -18.00 17.54
CA SER A 461 3.36 -18.57 17.98
C SER A 461 3.98 -17.75 19.09
N LYS A 462 4.54 -18.44 20.10
CA LYS A 462 5.14 -17.82 21.27
C LYS A 462 6.56 -18.35 21.50
N LYS A 463 7.48 -17.46 21.87
CA LYS A 463 8.83 -17.85 22.27
C LYS A 463 9.32 -16.98 23.42
N GLU A 464 9.95 -17.62 24.40
CA GLU A 464 10.57 -16.97 25.55
C GLU A 464 12.08 -17.09 25.45
N PHE A 465 12.80 -16.01 25.76
CA PHE A 465 14.26 -16.01 25.79
C PHE A 465 14.79 -14.89 26.67
N SER A 466 16.02 -15.06 27.13
CA SER A 466 16.80 -14.05 27.84
C SER A 466 17.74 -13.33 26.88
N PHE A 467 17.96 -12.05 27.09
CA PHE A 467 18.77 -11.20 26.22
C PHE A 467 19.66 -10.26 27.03
N VAL A 468 20.70 -9.78 26.38
CA VAL A 468 21.52 -8.66 26.80
C VAL A 468 21.93 -7.86 25.57
N VAL A 469 22.00 -6.55 25.69
CA VAL A 469 22.44 -5.64 24.63
C VAL A 469 23.14 -4.44 25.24
N ILE A 470 24.28 -4.07 24.65
CA ILE A 470 25.02 -2.83 24.98
C ILE A 470 25.12 -1.95 23.74
N TYR A 471 24.83 -0.66 23.92
CA TYR A 471 25.02 0.39 22.94
C TYR A 471 26.12 1.33 23.41
N LEU A 472 27.10 1.59 22.57
CA LEU A 472 28.30 2.35 22.88
C LEU A 472 28.32 3.74 22.21
N GLY A 473 27.26 4.08 21.49
CA GLY A 473 27.15 5.31 20.68
C GLY A 473 27.25 5.01 19.19
N GLN A 474 26.74 5.91 18.35
CA GLN A 474 26.69 5.81 16.89
C GLN A 474 26.05 4.49 16.41
N HIS A 475 26.78 3.66 15.66
CA HIS A 475 26.36 2.34 15.21
C HIS A 475 26.96 1.18 16.03
N HIS A 476 27.67 1.48 17.12
CA HIS A 476 28.33 0.47 17.93
C HIS A 476 27.33 -0.16 18.91
N LEU A 477 26.82 -1.31 18.51
CA LEU A 477 25.86 -2.08 19.27
C LEU A 477 26.26 -3.56 19.21
N ILE A 478 26.24 -4.22 20.38
CA ILE A 478 26.50 -5.65 20.52
C ILE A 478 25.44 -6.23 21.45
N GLY A 479 24.82 -7.31 21.05
CA GLY A 479 23.87 -8.02 21.90
C GLY A 479 23.89 -9.53 21.65
N GLY A 480 23.17 -10.24 22.49
CA GLY A 480 22.98 -11.66 22.37
C GLY A 480 21.70 -12.14 23.02
N THR A 481 21.21 -13.28 22.57
CA THR A 481 20.06 -13.98 23.15
C THR A 481 20.42 -15.43 23.48
N CYS A 482 19.71 -15.98 24.47
CA CYS A 482 19.77 -17.39 24.82
C CYS A 482 18.39 -17.93 25.18
N LYS A 483 18.24 -19.21 25.42
CA LYS A 483 17.02 -19.79 25.99
C LYS A 483 16.69 -19.07 27.29
N ARG A 484 15.37 -18.98 27.62
CA ARG A 484 14.93 -18.41 28.87
C ARG A 484 15.74 -18.98 30.05
N LEU A 485 16.34 -18.08 30.82
CA LEU A 485 16.99 -18.38 32.09
C LEU A 485 15.97 -18.22 33.23
N SER A 486 16.06 -19.05 34.26
CA SER A 486 15.33 -18.84 35.51
C SER A 486 15.87 -17.59 36.22
N LYS A 487 15.19 -17.12 37.24
CA LYS A 487 15.62 -15.95 38.01
C LYS A 487 16.97 -16.23 38.69
N GLU A 488 17.13 -17.43 39.26
CA GLU A 488 18.34 -17.89 39.94
C GLU A 488 19.55 -18.01 39.00
N GLU A 489 19.33 -18.41 37.74
CA GLU A 489 20.39 -18.47 36.72
C GLU A 489 20.76 -17.09 36.20
N PHE A 490 19.78 -16.16 36.10
CA PHE A 490 20.00 -14.83 35.55
C PHE A 490 20.65 -13.85 36.54
N GLU A 491 20.33 -13.96 37.84
CA GLU A 491 20.79 -13.03 38.88
C GLU A 491 22.32 -12.89 38.99
N PRO A 492 23.15 -13.96 38.95
CA PRO A 492 24.60 -13.81 38.92
C PRO A 492 25.10 -13.09 37.67
N ILE A 493 24.47 -13.34 36.51
CA ILE A 493 24.84 -12.73 35.24
C ILE A 493 24.50 -11.24 35.23
N SER A 494 23.30 -10.86 35.70
CA SER A 494 22.86 -9.47 35.78
C SER A 494 23.72 -8.65 36.72
N ASN A 495 24.14 -9.24 37.84
CA ASN A 495 25.06 -8.60 38.79
C ASN A 495 26.45 -8.38 38.16
N ALA A 496 26.97 -9.36 37.46
CA ALA A 496 28.25 -9.24 36.74
C ALA A 496 28.19 -8.16 35.64
N LEU A 497 27.12 -8.14 34.82
CA LEU A 497 26.89 -7.14 33.79
C LEU A 497 26.80 -5.72 34.38
N THR A 498 26.03 -5.55 35.47
CA THR A 498 25.89 -4.27 36.15
C THR A 498 27.24 -3.79 36.69
N ASN A 499 27.96 -4.64 37.42
CA ASN A 499 29.25 -4.29 38.01
C ASN A 499 30.30 -3.94 36.93
N ALA A 500 30.34 -4.66 35.81
CA ALA A 500 31.23 -4.37 34.69
C ALA A 500 30.88 -3.04 34.02
N PHE A 501 29.59 -2.77 33.78
CA PHE A 501 29.11 -1.55 33.15
C PHE A 501 29.36 -0.31 34.05
N GLU A 502 29.07 -0.38 35.34
CA GLU A 502 29.31 0.70 36.31
C GLU A 502 30.79 1.05 36.45
N ARG A 503 31.69 0.10 36.24
CA ARG A 503 33.14 0.32 36.20
C ARG A 503 33.64 0.73 34.78
N SER A 504 32.74 0.96 33.86
CA SER A 504 33.07 1.27 32.45
C SER A 504 33.95 0.18 31.77
N ASN A 505 33.88 -1.08 32.26
CA ASN A 505 34.62 -2.19 31.67
C ASN A 505 33.81 -2.85 30.55
N VAL A 506 33.77 -2.18 29.40
CA VAL A 506 33.02 -2.64 28.22
C VAL A 506 33.51 -4.01 27.72
N ALA A 507 34.82 -4.31 27.82
CA ALA A 507 35.39 -5.58 27.40
C ALA A 507 34.77 -6.73 28.18
N GLU A 508 34.65 -6.62 29.51
CA GLU A 508 34.04 -7.62 30.38
C GLU A 508 32.55 -7.83 30.04
N VAL A 509 31.80 -6.74 29.74
CA VAL A 509 30.40 -6.85 29.30
C VAL A 509 30.30 -7.65 28.00
N VAL A 510 31.16 -7.36 27.02
CA VAL A 510 31.20 -8.07 25.73
C VAL A 510 31.58 -9.55 25.91
N ASP A 511 32.50 -9.84 26.81
CA ASP A 511 32.91 -11.22 27.10
C ASP A 511 31.76 -12.02 27.75
N ILE A 512 31.02 -11.43 28.68
CA ILE A 512 29.81 -12.04 29.26
C ILE A 512 28.77 -12.30 28.18
N ILE A 513 28.54 -11.35 27.22
CA ILE A 513 27.63 -11.54 26.10
C ILE A 513 28.05 -12.73 25.27
N LYS A 514 29.30 -12.79 24.86
CA LYS A 514 29.84 -13.88 24.02
C LYS A 514 29.83 -15.24 24.71
N GLU A 515 30.04 -15.29 26.00
CA GLU A 515 30.05 -16.53 26.76
C GLU A 515 28.67 -17.08 27.07
N LYS A 516 27.78 -16.22 27.62
CA LYS A 516 26.48 -16.64 28.18
C LYS A 516 25.32 -16.52 27.18
N PHE A 517 25.42 -15.62 26.18
CA PHE A 517 24.37 -15.35 25.20
C PHE A 517 24.79 -15.69 23.75
N ARG A 518 25.69 -16.65 23.61
CA ARG A 518 26.32 -17.03 22.32
C ARG A 518 25.40 -17.75 21.33
N ALA A 519 24.18 -18.13 21.72
CA ALA A 519 23.27 -18.81 20.80
C ALA A 519 22.96 -17.96 19.55
N HIS A 520 22.79 -16.65 19.75
CA HIS A 520 22.62 -15.68 18.66
C HIS A 520 23.19 -14.34 19.12
N THR A 521 24.43 -14.04 18.73
CA THR A 521 25.00 -12.68 18.85
C THR A 521 24.56 -11.81 17.66
N PHE A 522 24.30 -10.54 17.93
CA PHE A 522 23.86 -9.59 16.90
C PHE A 522 24.56 -8.23 17.07
N SER A 523 24.59 -7.49 15.96
CA SER A 523 25.12 -6.13 15.90
C SER A 523 24.11 -5.24 15.13
N PHE A 524 24.43 -3.95 14.98
CA PHE A 524 23.64 -3.02 14.19
C PHE A 524 23.28 -3.56 12.79
N PHE A 525 24.24 -4.19 12.10
CA PHE A 525 24.06 -4.71 10.74
C PHE A 525 23.14 -5.95 10.64
N GLY A 526 22.89 -6.63 11.75
CA GLY A 526 21.95 -7.75 11.81
C GLY A 526 20.52 -7.36 12.15
N MET A 527 20.21 -6.06 12.26
CA MET A 527 18.88 -5.55 12.57
C MET A 527 18.03 -5.42 11.30
N PHE A 528 16.71 -5.33 11.47
CA PHE A 528 15.79 -4.94 10.40
C PHE A 528 16.12 -3.51 9.94
N LYS A 529 16.00 -3.30 8.63
CA LYS A 529 16.36 -2.03 8.01
C LYS A 529 15.61 -0.83 8.63
N ASP A 530 14.33 -1.03 8.92
CA ASP A 530 13.50 0.02 9.56
C ASP A 530 13.98 0.39 10.96
N GLU A 531 14.44 -0.59 11.75
CA GLU A 531 14.99 -0.33 13.08
C GLU A 531 16.40 0.27 13.00
N GLN A 532 17.22 -0.11 12.01
CA GLN A 532 18.48 0.56 11.73
C GLN A 532 18.23 2.05 11.43
N MET A 533 17.25 2.35 10.56
CA MET A 533 16.90 3.71 10.19
C MET A 533 16.38 4.52 11.38
N LYS A 534 15.59 3.95 12.27
CA LYS A 534 15.15 4.63 13.49
C LYS A 534 16.34 5.06 14.37
N LEU A 535 17.32 4.17 14.58
CA LEU A 535 18.51 4.49 15.36
C LEU A 535 19.38 5.56 14.68
N VAL A 536 19.53 5.44 13.37
CA VAL A 536 20.27 6.45 12.58
C VAL A 536 19.58 7.80 12.66
N ASN A 537 18.26 7.85 12.48
CA ASN A 537 17.49 9.09 12.54
C ASN A 537 17.58 9.74 13.94
N GLN A 538 17.44 8.98 15.02
CA GLN A 538 17.59 9.51 16.38
C GLN A 538 19.00 10.11 16.63
N TYR A 539 20.04 9.48 16.09
CA TYR A 539 21.39 10.02 16.19
C TYR A 539 21.57 11.29 15.33
N LEU A 540 21.01 11.29 14.12
CA LEU A 540 21.07 12.43 13.22
C LEU A 540 20.31 13.64 13.76
N GLU A 541 19.11 13.42 14.34
CA GLU A 541 18.31 14.47 14.99
C GLU A 541 19.12 15.19 16.09
N GLN A 542 19.78 14.44 16.98
CA GLN A 542 20.65 15.03 18.00
C GLN A 542 21.83 15.80 17.41
N SER A 543 22.40 15.31 16.33
CA SER A 543 23.49 15.97 15.63
C SER A 543 23.03 17.23 14.89
N GLU A 544 21.84 17.22 14.31
CA GLU A 544 21.20 18.39 13.69
C GLU A 544 20.93 19.50 14.71
N GLU A 545 20.41 19.16 15.90
CA GLU A 545 20.20 20.14 16.98
C GLU A 545 21.50 20.83 17.40
N LEU A 546 22.58 20.06 17.59
CA LEU A 546 23.89 20.62 17.95
C LEU A 546 24.49 21.49 16.83
N ALA A 547 24.29 21.10 15.58
CA ALA A 547 24.72 21.87 14.42
C ALA A 547 23.92 23.18 14.32
N TYR A 548 22.59 23.11 14.47
CA TYR A 548 21.72 24.28 14.48
C TYR A 548 22.12 25.30 15.57
N ASP A 549 22.33 24.86 16.79
CA ASP A 549 22.77 25.71 17.90
C ASP A 549 24.08 26.44 17.56
N SER A 550 25.00 25.77 16.88
CA SER A 550 26.26 26.33 16.45
C SER A 550 26.04 27.33 15.32
N TYR A 551 25.24 27.00 14.32
CA TYR A 551 24.90 27.87 13.19
C TYR A 551 24.15 29.10 13.64
N ARG A 552 23.20 28.98 14.56
CA ARG A 552 22.44 30.09 15.12
C ARG A 552 23.34 31.06 15.87
N LYS A 553 24.29 30.59 16.68
CA LYS A 553 25.26 31.42 17.38
C LYS A 553 26.17 32.21 16.41
N ILE A 554 26.56 31.59 15.32
CA ILE A 554 27.36 32.28 14.27
C ILE A 554 26.52 33.37 13.60
N TYR A 555 25.26 33.06 13.25
CA TYR A 555 24.32 33.99 12.62
C TYR A 555 24.09 35.21 13.53
N ASP A 556 23.66 34.97 14.76
CA ASP A 556 23.34 36.05 15.72
C ASP A 556 24.55 36.96 16.01
N ARG A 557 25.73 36.36 16.20
CA ARG A 557 26.96 37.11 16.43
C ARG A 557 27.34 38.03 15.27
N ASN A 558 27.06 37.62 14.05
CA ASN A 558 27.46 38.34 12.86
C ASN A 558 26.31 39.18 12.25
N TYR A 559 25.09 39.10 12.77
CA TYR A 559 23.90 39.72 12.18
C TYR A 559 24.08 41.24 11.92
N GLY A 560 24.66 41.96 12.88
CA GLY A 560 24.92 43.40 12.73
C GLY A 560 25.86 43.73 11.58
N ILE A 561 26.98 43.00 11.46
CA ILE A 561 27.96 43.26 10.37
C ILE A 561 27.42 42.80 9.02
N LEU A 562 26.65 41.72 8.98
CA LEU A 562 25.97 41.24 7.78
C LEU A 562 24.99 42.30 7.25
N ASN A 563 24.23 42.97 8.11
CA ASN A 563 23.36 44.08 7.73
C ASN A 563 24.14 45.27 7.13
N VAL A 564 25.28 45.63 7.72
CA VAL A 564 26.14 46.66 7.18
C VAL A 564 26.67 46.26 5.80
N MET A 565 27.13 45.02 5.64
CA MET A 565 27.62 44.53 4.35
C MET A 565 26.52 44.56 3.28
N LYS A 566 25.28 44.09 3.62
CA LYS A 566 24.14 44.15 2.72
C LYS A 566 23.80 45.61 2.31
N GLY A 567 23.72 46.51 3.29
CA GLY A 567 23.43 47.95 3.04
C GLY A 567 24.46 48.64 2.17
N GLN A 568 25.73 48.25 2.29
CA GLN A 568 26.83 48.76 1.48
C GLN A 568 27.07 47.97 0.18
N LYS A 569 26.20 46.97 -0.13
CA LYS A 569 26.34 46.08 -1.30
C LYS A 569 27.69 45.36 -1.35
N LEU A 570 28.26 45.04 -0.20
CA LEU A 570 29.49 44.27 -0.10
C LEU A 570 29.16 42.78 -0.20
N GLN A 571 30.06 42.00 -0.78
CA GLN A 571 29.87 40.55 -0.91
C GLN A 571 29.99 39.87 0.44
N ILE A 572 28.95 39.15 0.84
CA ILE A 572 28.96 38.29 2.04
C ILE A 572 29.89 37.10 1.76
N PRO A 573 30.81 36.75 2.68
CA PRO A 573 31.61 35.53 2.53
C PRO A 573 30.75 34.27 2.33
N PRO A 574 31.14 33.39 1.39
CA PRO A 574 30.31 32.20 1.06
C PRO A 574 29.96 31.35 2.28
N THR A 575 30.87 31.18 3.23
CA THR A 575 30.64 30.43 4.47
C THR A 575 29.57 31.04 5.37
N LEU A 576 29.50 32.38 5.43
CA LEU A 576 28.47 33.09 6.19
C LEU A 576 27.14 33.10 5.43
N LYS A 577 27.15 33.15 4.10
CA LYS A 577 25.93 33.01 3.29
C LYS A 577 25.33 31.64 3.47
N GLN A 578 26.13 30.56 3.40
CA GLN A 578 25.68 29.21 3.67
C GLN A 578 25.09 29.05 5.08
N ASN A 579 25.75 29.68 6.08
CA ASN A 579 25.25 29.68 7.46
C ASN A 579 23.87 30.35 7.58
N ILE A 580 23.63 31.45 6.86
CA ILE A 580 22.32 32.12 6.81
C ILE A 580 21.28 31.17 6.17
N ASP A 581 21.63 30.55 5.04
CA ASP A 581 20.75 29.64 4.31
C ASP A 581 20.36 28.46 5.19
N ASP A 582 21.33 27.84 5.88
CA ASP A 582 21.11 26.71 6.77
C ASP A 582 20.16 27.06 7.95
N VAL A 583 20.44 28.21 8.62
CA VAL A 583 19.61 28.67 9.76
C VAL A 583 18.16 28.90 9.32
N ILE A 584 17.95 29.65 8.25
CA ILE A 584 16.58 29.97 7.80
C ILE A 584 15.83 28.74 7.33
N ASN A 585 16.48 27.82 6.60
CA ASN A 585 15.87 26.57 6.18
C ASN A 585 15.46 25.68 7.36
N ILE A 586 16.31 25.58 8.39
CA ILE A 586 15.98 24.81 9.59
C ILE A 586 14.80 25.45 10.33
N GLU A 587 14.78 26.77 10.48
CA GLU A 587 13.71 27.48 11.16
C GLU A 587 12.37 27.38 10.44
N PHE A 588 12.35 27.41 9.10
CA PHE A 588 11.13 27.11 8.34
C PHE A 588 10.66 25.67 8.53
N LYS A 589 11.59 24.70 8.54
CA LYS A 589 11.29 23.30 8.80
C LYS A 589 10.62 23.14 10.18
N ASP A 590 11.14 23.80 11.20
CA ASP A 590 10.69 23.68 12.59
C ASP A 590 9.39 24.46 12.85
N LEU A 591 9.18 25.58 12.16
CA LEU A 591 7.93 26.37 12.26
C LEU A 591 6.68 25.55 11.95
N PHE A 592 6.74 24.64 10.97
CA PHE A 592 5.63 23.78 10.58
C PHE A 592 5.59 22.43 11.33
N THR A 593 6.43 22.27 12.37
CA THR A 593 6.49 21.03 13.16
C THR A 593 5.84 21.27 14.53
N ASN A 594 4.96 20.35 14.95
CA ASN A 594 4.38 20.22 16.29
C ASN A 594 4.25 21.49 17.16
N GLY A 595 3.17 22.25 16.94
CA GLY A 595 2.78 23.34 17.87
C GLY A 595 3.61 24.61 17.81
N ASN A 596 4.63 24.67 16.98
CA ASN A 596 5.53 25.83 16.84
C ASN A 596 5.06 26.89 15.83
N PHE A 597 3.91 26.66 15.17
CA PHE A 597 3.42 27.59 14.16
C PHE A 597 2.84 28.85 14.78
N HIS A 598 3.43 29.98 14.39
CA HIS A 598 2.96 31.34 14.68
C HIS A 598 3.11 32.19 13.43
N ILE A 599 2.06 32.85 13.02
CA ILE A 599 1.99 33.62 11.77
C ILE A 599 3.03 34.77 11.76
N GLU A 600 3.23 35.43 12.89
CA GLU A 600 4.20 36.51 13.03
C GLU A 600 5.64 35.98 12.79
N ARG A 601 5.94 34.76 13.27
CA ARG A 601 7.27 34.16 13.03
C ARG A 601 7.43 33.77 11.57
N MET A 602 6.39 33.32 10.90
CA MET A 602 6.42 33.05 9.46
C MET A 602 6.70 34.33 8.67
N GLU A 603 6.07 35.46 9.02
CA GLU A 603 6.29 36.75 8.37
C GLU A 603 7.75 37.20 8.52
N GLU A 604 8.32 37.11 9.72
CA GLU A 604 9.72 37.40 9.95
C GLU A 604 10.65 36.53 9.10
N LEU A 605 10.41 35.22 9.02
CA LEU A 605 11.25 34.32 8.21
C LEU A 605 11.13 34.57 6.72
N VAL A 606 9.93 34.91 6.23
CA VAL A 606 9.71 35.34 4.83
C VAL A 606 10.49 36.60 4.53
N ASP A 607 10.46 37.59 5.41
CA ASP A 607 11.19 38.86 5.24
C ASP A 607 12.71 38.65 5.29
N GLU A 608 13.20 37.77 6.18
CA GLU A 608 14.62 37.41 6.22
C GLU A 608 15.06 36.63 4.97
N THR A 609 14.22 35.70 4.47
CA THR A 609 14.46 34.96 3.23
C THR A 609 14.66 35.92 2.06
N ILE A 610 13.75 36.86 1.88
CA ILE A 610 13.87 37.90 0.83
C ILE A 610 15.08 38.77 1.05
N LYS A 611 15.28 39.22 2.30
CA LYS A 611 16.40 40.10 2.67
C LYS A 611 17.76 39.47 2.34
N TRP A 612 17.95 38.21 2.65
CA TRP A 612 19.22 37.51 2.48
C TRP A 612 19.34 36.76 1.14
N ASP A 613 18.31 36.75 0.32
CA ASP A 613 18.23 35.96 -0.92
C ASP A 613 18.55 34.50 -0.67
N VAL A 614 17.79 33.92 0.28
CA VAL A 614 17.99 32.54 0.75
C VAL A 614 17.38 31.54 -0.25
N GLN A 615 18.13 30.50 -0.58
CA GLN A 615 17.62 29.37 -1.34
C GLN A 615 16.92 28.39 -0.39
N LEU A 616 15.59 28.37 -0.42
CA LEU A 616 14.82 27.46 0.42
C LEU A 616 14.84 26.02 -0.14
N ASN A 617 14.85 25.03 0.76
CA ASN A 617 14.56 23.63 0.41
C ASN A 617 13.06 23.49 0.12
N ASN A 618 12.66 23.88 -1.09
CA ASN A 618 11.26 24.00 -1.50
C ASN A 618 10.51 22.70 -1.28
N GLU A 619 11.04 21.55 -1.68
CA GLU A 619 10.38 20.25 -1.57
C GLU A 619 10.02 19.90 -0.11
N LEU A 620 11.00 19.98 0.79
CA LEU A 620 10.79 19.63 2.20
C LEU A 620 9.87 20.62 2.92
N ILE A 621 10.08 21.93 2.72
CA ILE A 621 9.32 22.98 3.40
C ILE A 621 7.88 23.00 2.88
N SER A 622 7.68 22.90 1.57
CA SER A 622 6.35 22.86 0.95
C SER A 622 5.54 21.61 1.39
N ALA A 623 6.18 20.45 1.54
CA ALA A 623 5.51 19.26 2.06
C ALA A 623 5.02 19.47 3.50
N LYS A 624 5.82 20.07 4.38
CA LYS A 624 5.42 20.37 5.77
C LYS A 624 4.35 21.46 5.85
N LEU A 625 4.47 22.50 5.03
CA LEU A 625 3.47 23.56 4.91
C LEU A 625 2.11 23.00 4.46
N ASN A 626 2.11 22.06 3.51
CA ASN A 626 0.90 21.39 3.05
C ASN A 626 0.19 20.68 4.21
N ILE A 627 0.91 19.85 4.96
CA ILE A 627 0.37 19.15 6.14
C ILE A 627 -0.21 20.16 7.13
N LYS A 628 0.50 21.27 7.39
CA LYS A 628 0.06 22.28 8.34
C LYS A 628 -1.22 23.01 7.89
N LEU A 629 -1.33 23.35 6.62
CA LEU A 629 -2.53 23.96 6.07
C LEU A 629 -3.74 23.02 6.13
N ASP A 630 -3.55 21.73 5.84
CA ASP A 630 -4.61 20.72 5.99
C ASP A 630 -5.05 20.60 7.46
N GLU A 631 -4.12 20.53 8.43
CA GLU A 631 -4.45 20.51 9.86
C GLU A 631 -5.22 21.74 10.33
N MET A 632 -4.79 22.94 9.89
CA MET A 632 -5.47 24.20 10.25
C MET A 632 -6.90 24.25 9.68
N PHE A 633 -7.09 23.77 8.45
CA PHE A 633 -8.42 23.73 7.85
C PHE A 633 -9.33 22.66 8.49
N ASP A 634 -8.79 21.49 8.83
CA ASP A 634 -9.51 20.47 9.59
C ASP A 634 -9.95 20.99 10.98
N GLN A 635 -9.09 21.76 11.63
CA GLN A 635 -9.42 22.40 12.89
C GLN A 635 -10.52 23.44 12.70
N PHE A 636 -10.43 24.29 11.67
CA PHE A 636 -11.48 25.23 11.31
C PHE A 636 -12.84 24.54 11.07
N GLN A 637 -12.86 23.42 10.35
CA GLN A 637 -14.10 22.67 10.10
C GLN A 637 -14.77 22.19 11.41
N LYS A 638 -13.98 21.85 12.42
CA LYS A 638 -14.48 21.40 13.73
C LYS A 638 -14.93 22.56 14.62
N GLU A 639 -14.15 23.63 14.68
CA GLU A 639 -14.34 24.73 15.62
C GLU A 639 -15.14 25.90 15.07
N GLN A 640 -15.18 26.04 13.74
CA GLN A 640 -15.81 27.15 12.98
C GLN A 640 -15.30 28.53 13.41
N ASP A 641 -14.02 28.60 13.85
CA ASP A 641 -13.39 29.86 14.25
C ASP A 641 -12.89 30.63 13.01
N HIS A 642 -13.47 31.82 12.77
CA HIS A 642 -13.09 32.70 11.66
C HIS A 642 -11.59 33.09 11.68
N ASN A 643 -10.99 33.23 12.87
CA ASN A 643 -9.59 33.61 12.98
C ASN A 643 -8.65 32.59 12.31
N LEU A 644 -8.99 31.28 12.36
CA LEU A 644 -8.25 30.24 11.66
C LEU A 644 -8.28 30.43 10.13
N LEU A 645 -9.40 30.84 9.54
CA LEU A 645 -9.47 31.16 8.11
C LEU A 645 -8.60 32.36 7.75
N VAL A 646 -8.59 33.39 8.59
CA VAL A 646 -7.74 34.57 8.39
C VAL A 646 -6.26 34.16 8.42
N GLU A 647 -5.87 33.32 9.38
CA GLU A 647 -4.52 32.83 9.52
C GLU A 647 -4.11 31.93 8.33
N ILE A 648 -4.99 31.05 7.84
CA ILE A 648 -4.80 30.25 6.62
C ILE A 648 -4.56 31.18 5.41
N LEU A 649 -5.42 32.21 5.22
CA LEU A 649 -5.29 33.14 4.12
C LEU A 649 -3.98 33.92 4.17
N GLN A 650 -3.57 34.37 5.36
CA GLN A 650 -2.28 35.05 5.56
C GLN A 650 -1.10 34.12 5.25
N THR A 651 -1.16 32.87 5.73
CA THR A 651 -0.16 31.85 5.45
C THR A 651 0.01 31.63 3.95
N ILE A 652 -1.12 31.52 3.21
CA ILE A 652 -1.10 31.37 1.75
C ILE A 652 -0.42 32.58 1.07
N LYS A 653 -0.74 33.78 1.48
CA LYS A 653 -0.11 34.99 0.93
C LYS A 653 1.36 35.08 1.24
N LEU A 654 1.79 34.63 2.42
CA LEU A 654 3.20 34.67 2.84
C LEU A 654 4.06 33.68 2.06
N TYR A 655 3.63 32.42 1.92
CA TYR A 655 4.45 31.44 1.22
C TYR A 655 4.68 31.79 -0.25
N LYS A 656 3.70 32.42 -0.89
CA LYS A 656 3.81 32.87 -2.29
C LYS A 656 4.90 33.94 -2.49
N ARG A 657 5.29 34.65 -1.44
CA ARG A 657 6.35 35.68 -1.51
C ARG A 657 7.76 35.09 -1.60
N VAL A 658 7.91 33.78 -1.29
CA VAL A 658 9.21 33.07 -1.25
C VAL A 658 9.23 31.82 -2.13
N ASP A 659 8.35 31.77 -3.13
CA ASP A 659 8.25 30.72 -4.16
C ASP A 659 8.14 29.28 -3.63
N LEU A 660 7.50 29.10 -2.45
CA LEU A 660 7.14 27.77 -1.97
C LEU A 660 5.94 27.22 -2.78
N SER A 661 5.95 25.94 -3.06
CA SER A 661 4.98 25.26 -3.96
C SER A 661 4.34 24.05 -3.30
N PRO A 662 3.50 24.22 -2.25
CA PRO A 662 2.81 23.11 -1.60
C PRO A 662 1.78 22.47 -2.55
N ILE A 663 1.59 21.15 -2.42
CA ILE A 663 0.57 20.38 -3.17
C ILE A 663 -0.75 20.48 -2.41
N LEU A 664 -1.62 21.42 -2.78
CA LEU A 664 -2.80 21.80 -2.01
C LEU A 664 -4.08 21.01 -2.33
N VAL A 665 -4.00 19.82 -2.95
CA VAL A 665 -5.17 19.07 -3.42
C VAL A 665 -6.20 18.82 -2.32
N ASN A 666 -5.79 18.42 -1.11
CA ASN A 666 -6.72 18.18 0.00
C ASN A 666 -7.39 19.48 0.45
N LEU A 667 -6.60 20.53 0.63
CA LEU A 667 -7.13 21.85 0.99
C LEU A 667 -8.08 22.39 -0.09
N GLN A 668 -7.73 22.27 -1.37
CA GLN A 668 -8.56 22.67 -2.50
C GLN A 668 -9.92 21.96 -2.47
N ASN A 669 -9.91 20.61 -2.32
CA ASN A 669 -11.14 19.82 -2.24
C ASN A 669 -12.01 20.22 -1.04
N SER A 670 -11.41 20.42 0.12
CA SER A 670 -12.14 20.81 1.34
C SER A 670 -12.73 22.23 1.25
N VAL A 671 -11.95 23.17 0.72
CA VAL A 671 -12.39 24.57 0.49
C VAL A 671 -13.50 24.62 -0.57
N PHE A 672 -13.36 23.87 -1.67
CA PHE A 672 -14.37 23.78 -2.72
C PHE A 672 -15.69 23.19 -2.18
N GLY A 673 -15.61 22.07 -1.47
CA GLY A 673 -16.77 21.40 -0.87
C GLY A 673 -17.55 22.34 0.06
N LEU A 674 -16.85 23.03 0.97
CA LEU A 674 -17.48 23.94 1.92
C LEU A 674 -18.07 25.20 1.23
N ASN A 675 -17.38 25.76 0.23
CA ASN A 675 -17.93 26.86 -0.59
C ASN A 675 -19.23 26.43 -1.30
N ARG A 676 -19.26 25.22 -1.87
CA ARG A 676 -20.46 24.67 -2.51
C ARG A 676 -21.62 24.54 -1.52
N GLU A 677 -21.37 24.02 -0.31
CA GLU A 677 -22.38 23.88 0.73
C GLU A 677 -22.98 25.23 1.15
N PHE A 678 -22.14 26.26 1.29
CA PHE A 678 -22.61 27.61 1.66
C PHE A 678 -23.37 28.31 0.51
N LEU A 679 -22.81 28.27 -0.70
CA LEU A 679 -23.40 28.93 -1.87
C LEU A 679 -24.71 28.27 -2.33
N SER A 680 -24.85 26.95 -2.17
CA SER A 680 -26.10 26.22 -2.46
C SER A 680 -27.14 26.32 -1.35
N GLY A 681 -26.82 26.95 -0.21
CA GLY A 681 -27.71 27.05 0.94
C GLY A 681 -27.93 25.77 1.73
N GLN A 682 -27.20 24.69 1.40
CA GLN A 682 -27.21 23.40 2.13
C GLN A 682 -26.70 23.56 3.55
N LYS A 683 -25.74 24.47 3.75
CA LYS A 683 -25.19 24.81 5.06
C LYS A 683 -25.23 26.31 5.27
N LYS A 684 -25.52 26.74 6.48
CA LYS A 684 -25.45 28.16 6.85
C LYS A 684 -24.22 28.39 7.71
N PRO A 685 -23.48 29.48 7.51
CA PRO A 685 -22.40 29.87 8.39
C PRO A 685 -22.89 30.07 9.82
N VAL A 686 -22.08 29.75 10.80
CA VAL A 686 -22.42 29.99 12.22
C VAL A 686 -22.69 31.46 12.44
N ASP A 687 -23.78 31.77 13.13
CA ASP A 687 -24.26 33.16 13.40
C ASP A 687 -24.54 34.02 12.15
N GLY A 688 -24.67 33.42 10.96
CA GLY A 688 -24.92 34.17 9.70
C GLY A 688 -23.70 35.01 9.27
N ASN A 689 -22.49 34.65 9.66
CA ASN A 689 -21.28 35.41 9.45
C ASN A 689 -20.84 35.46 7.98
N GLN A 690 -21.27 36.50 7.25
CA GLN A 690 -20.92 36.74 5.84
C GLN A 690 -19.40 36.92 5.66
N ILE A 691 -18.70 37.49 6.63
CA ILE A 691 -17.24 37.71 6.57
C ILE A 691 -16.49 36.39 6.48
N MET A 692 -17.01 35.34 7.13
CA MET A 692 -16.42 34.01 7.06
C MET A 692 -16.52 33.40 5.64
N VAL A 693 -17.69 33.62 4.97
CA VAL A 693 -17.88 33.17 3.59
C VAL A 693 -16.94 33.93 2.64
N ASP A 694 -16.85 35.25 2.81
CA ASP A 694 -16.00 36.11 1.97
C ASP A 694 -14.49 35.73 2.14
N THR A 695 -14.10 35.36 3.35
CA THR A 695 -12.71 34.90 3.63
C THR A 695 -12.46 33.53 2.97
N LEU A 696 -13.43 32.61 3.05
CA LEU A 696 -13.33 31.29 2.42
C LEU A 696 -13.27 31.40 0.88
N GLU A 697 -14.05 32.28 0.28
CA GLU A 697 -13.96 32.61 -1.15
C GLU A 697 -12.58 33.19 -1.52
N SER A 698 -12.03 34.05 -0.66
CA SER A 698 -10.70 34.62 -0.86
C SER A 698 -9.62 33.52 -0.83
N ILE A 699 -9.75 32.55 0.09
CA ILE A 699 -8.85 31.38 0.13
C ILE A 699 -8.99 30.59 -1.17
N ALA A 700 -10.21 30.31 -1.64
CA ALA A 700 -10.46 29.58 -2.87
C ALA A 700 -9.76 30.22 -4.07
N ILE A 701 -9.88 31.52 -4.22
CA ILE A 701 -9.21 32.30 -5.28
C ILE A 701 -7.69 32.17 -5.17
N GLU A 702 -7.14 32.36 -3.96
CA GLU A 702 -5.69 32.28 -3.74
C GLU A 702 -5.11 30.90 -4.03
N ILE A 703 -5.85 29.82 -3.82
CA ILE A 703 -5.39 28.45 -4.12
C ILE A 703 -5.82 27.97 -5.51
N GLY A 704 -6.34 28.85 -6.36
CA GLY A 704 -6.62 28.58 -7.77
C GLY A 704 -7.94 27.84 -8.04
N ILE A 705 -8.94 27.96 -7.15
CA ILE A 705 -10.29 27.40 -7.36
C ILE A 705 -11.18 28.42 -8.07
N ASP A 706 -11.76 28.01 -9.20
CA ASP A 706 -12.81 28.79 -9.89
C ASP A 706 -14.19 28.49 -9.29
N LEU A 707 -14.77 29.49 -8.64
CA LEU A 707 -16.10 29.42 -8.04
C LEU A 707 -17.22 29.93 -8.97
N SER A 708 -16.93 30.35 -10.20
CA SER A 708 -17.89 30.93 -11.13
C SER A 708 -19.08 30.02 -11.43
N PHE A 709 -18.78 28.72 -11.54
CA PHE A 709 -19.80 27.69 -11.78
C PHE A 709 -20.78 27.54 -10.61
N ILE A 710 -20.29 27.43 -9.37
CA ILE A 710 -21.15 27.28 -8.19
C ILE A 710 -22.05 28.52 -8.04
N LYS A 711 -21.50 29.71 -8.29
CA LYS A 711 -22.23 30.96 -8.24
C LYS A 711 -23.31 31.03 -9.31
N SER A 712 -23.07 30.50 -10.50
CA SER A 712 -24.08 30.47 -11.58
C SER A 712 -25.28 29.57 -11.26
N GLN A 713 -25.03 28.43 -10.59
CA GLN A 713 -26.11 27.54 -10.13
C GLN A 713 -26.93 28.13 -8.98
N ALA A 714 -26.28 28.83 -8.04
CA ALA A 714 -26.98 29.46 -6.90
C ALA A 714 -27.93 30.63 -7.30
N VAL A 715 -27.72 31.24 -8.47
CA VAL A 715 -28.58 32.31 -9.01
C VAL A 715 -29.83 31.75 -9.73
N SER A 716 -29.84 30.46 -10.06
CA SER A 716 -30.94 29.79 -10.78
C SER A 716 -31.90 29.03 -9.87
N VAL A 717 -31.77 29.10 -8.56
CA VAL A 717 -32.69 28.63 -7.52
C VAL A 717 -33.27 29.83 -6.78
#